data_3dbc2829b33c1a8da2cab345d718a927
#
_entry.id   3dbc2829b33c1a8da2cab345d718a927
#
_cell.length_a   1.000
_cell.length_b   1.000
_cell.length_c   1.000
_cell.angle_alpha   90.00
_cell.angle_beta   90.00
_cell.angle_gamma   90.00
#
_symmetry.space_group_name_H-M   'P 1'
#
loop_
_entity.id
_entity.type
_entity.pdbx_description
1 polymer ?
#
loop_
_entity_poly.entity_id
_entity_poly.type
_entity_poly.pdbx_seq_one_letter_code
_entity_poly.pdbx_strand_id
1 'polypeptide(L)'
;MNLLHWSSPELTLTFALDDGPVRLIGVREASRPDSEDLVPSQPLVEVSATGHGLSPSTNRHVDTTLGQQLRYVRHEETGATLRIIQDDPSTGLRVTSVFEARAGVRAWSEASIAGPGTLELTFLSSLVVGLPSVDAELHSAANSWMAENRWSVRSLRSETLADIVSDAHHHVARSRHPVTNAGSWSTGEHLPVGVLIDRSTPYALGWQIEHNGPWHYEIGESRDGGYLLLSGPTDQEHQWSVELTADTPFSTVPVSLVAGTDRDSVFAALTRQRRAIRHRRPVDDRAPVVFNDYMNTLLGDPTTEKLLPLIDAAAEVGADYFCIDAGWYADGDWWNTVGAWQPSATRFPNGLAEVIDRIHSHGMVPGLWLEPEVIGVRSPIAHELPDDAFLTRRGVRVAESGRYLLDLRSTAARAHLDQTVDRLVREFGIGFFKFDNNTMTGPGTDKGGTSLGHGLLEHQRALLRWLDDLQTRHPDLLIENCASGAMRMDYAMLARLHLQSTSDQEDPLLYAPITAAAPAAVLPEQAGHWAYPISGSTREEFTFALVNGIPGRLYLSGHLNRMTPTELDLIRSALAAHRAILDDLDTLVPAWPLGLPTWTDDWIALSLNGPDISYLTVWHRTPGPSTVTLSLPRSRIDPHFPTEDTAWTYTWTDDTLTITANTPEPSARVLRLTRS
;
A
#
# COMPACT_ATOMS: atom_id res chain seq x y z
N MET A 1 1.28 -39.23 10.93
CA MET A 1 1.43 -37.84 10.48
C MET A 1 2.38 -37.15 11.45
N ASN A 2 3.52 -36.68 10.97
CA ASN A 2 4.49 -35.93 11.75
C ASN A 2 4.11 -34.45 11.64
N LEU A 3 3.71 -33.81 12.77
CA LEU A 3 3.20 -32.45 12.78
C LEU A 3 4.25 -31.50 13.37
N LEU A 4 4.39 -30.33 12.75
CA LEU A 4 5.14 -29.21 13.26
C LEU A 4 4.16 -28.05 13.51
N HIS A 5 4.12 -27.56 14.75
CA HIS A 5 3.39 -26.34 15.15
C HIS A 5 4.38 -25.21 15.36
N TRP A 6 4.08 -24.07 14.77
CA TRP A 6 4.88 -22.88 14.92
C TRP A 6 3.99 -21.63 14.99
N SER A 7 4.35 -20.67 15.84
CA SER A 7 3.48 -19.53 16.14
C SER A 7 4.22 -18.20 16.10
N SER A 8 3.50 -17.19 15.62
CA SER A 8 3.73 -15.78 15.90
C SER A 8 2.88 -15.34 17.12
N PRO A 9 2.98 -14.09 17.58
CA PRO A 9 2.12 -13.59 18.65
C PRO A 9 0.61 -13.75 18.39
N GLU A 10 0.16 -13.62 17.14
CA GLU A 10 -1.29 -13.62 16.80
C GLU A 10 -1.70 -14.81 15.92
N LEU A 11 -0.79 -15.59 15.35
CA LEU A 11 -1.11 -16.65 14.39
C LEU A 11 -0.34 -17.94 14.68
N THR A 12 -1.01 -19.08 14.63
CA THR A 12 -0.39 -20.41 14.68
C THR A 12 -0.55 -21.12 13.35
N LEU A 13 0.56 -21.68 12.83
CA LEU A 13 0.63 -22.51 11.64
C LEU A 13 0.90 -23.96 12.05
N THR A 14 0.21 -24.89 11.38
CA THR A 14 0.42 -26.33 11.55
C THR A 14 0.81 -26.96 10.23
N PHE A 15 1.96 -27.64 10.20
CA PHE A 15 2.52 -28.29 9.03
C PHE A 15 2.50 -29.82 9.20
N ALA A 16 2.19 -30.53 8.11
CA ALA A 16 2.38 -31.97 8.01
C ALA A 16 3.72 -32.26 7.28
N LEU A 17 4.60 -33.01 7.95
CA LEU A 17 5.95 -33.35 7.50
C LEU A 17 6.02 -34.85 7.13
N ASP A 18 5.23 -35.28 6.18
CA ASP A 18 5.17 -36.68 5.72
C ASP A 18 6.16 -36.95 4.55
N ASP A 19 6.15 -38.12 3.97
CA ASP A 19 7.05 -38.53 2.88
C ASP A 19 6.82 -37.78 1.54
N GLY A 20 5.76 -37.00 1.42
CA GLY A 20 5.43 -36.12 0.29
C GLY A 20 5.96 -34.70 0.43
N PRO A 21 5.42 -33.76 -0.36
CA PRO A 21 5.65 -32.36 -0.13
C PRO A 21 5.12 -31.94 1.24
N VAL A 22 5.82 -31.04 1.92
CA VAL A 22 5.31 -30.45 3.16
C VAL A 22 4.00 -29.72 2.87
N ARG A 23 3.04 -29.88 3.77
CA ARG A 23 1.70 -29.30 3.62
C ARG A 23 1.35 -28.39 4.79
N LEU A 24 0.76 -27.25 4.49
CA LEU A 24 0.15 -26.38 5.49
C LEU A 24 -1.29 -26.85 5.72
N ILE A 25 -1.56 -27.37 6.92
CA ILE A 25 -2.85 -27.99 7.27
C ILE A 25 -3.62 -27.23 8.36
N GLY A 26 -3.06 -26.17 8.92
CA GLY A 26 -3.74 -25.34 9.91
C GLY A 26 -3.21 -23.91 9.89
N VAL A 27 -4.14 -22.96 9.88
CA VAL A 27 -3.90 -21.52 10.03
C VAL A 27 -4.97 -21.00 10.98
N ARG A 28 -4.59 -20.52 12.17
CA ARG A 28 -5.55 -20.07 13.18
C ARG A 28 -4.98 -18.95 14.04
N GLU A 29 -5.87 -18.20 14.69
CA GLU A 29 -5.45 -17.26 15.72
C GLU A 29 -4.71 -18.00 16.85
N ALA A 30 -3.62 -17.44 17.35
CA ALA A 30 -2.82 -18.06 18.41
C ALA A 30 -3.60 -18.25 19.73
N SER A 31 -4.62 -17.45 19.96
CA SER A 31 -5.50 -17.52 21.16
C SER A 31 -6.50 -18.68 21.12
N ARG A 32 -6.74 -19.31 19.96
CA ARG A 32 -7.69 -20.41 19.83
C ARG A 32 -7.09 -21.76 20.24
N PRO A 33 -7.86 -22.67 20.86
CA PRO A 33 -7.37 -23.99 21.23
C PRO A 33 -7.04 -24.86 20.02
N ASP A 34 -6.18 -25.87 20.20
CA ASP A 34 -5.59 -26.72 19.14
C ASP A 34 -6.58 -27.62 18.36
N SER A 35 -7.87 -27.55 18.63
CA SER A 35 -8.71 -28.70 18.40
C SER A 35 -9.34 -28.86 17.01
N GLU A 36 -9.58 -27.87 16.17
CA GLU A 36 -10.50 -28.15 15.05
C GLU A 36 -10.36 -27.37 13.74
N ASP A 37 -9.45 -26.42 13.62
CA ASP A 37 -9.40 -25.60 12.39
C ASP A 37 -8.36 -26.12 11.38
N LEU A 38 -8.47 -27.40 11.00
CA LEU A 38 -7.68 -27.92 9.89
C LEU A 38 -8.24 -27.38 8.58
N VAL A 39 -7.37 -26.75 7.81
CA VAL A 39 -7.67 -26.35 6.43
C VAL A 39 -7.38 -27.52 5.46
N PRO A 40 -7.98 -27.56 4.28
CA PRO A 40 -7.58 -28.49 3.23
C PRO A 40 -6.07 -28.48 3.03
N SER A 41 -5.51 -29.67 2.95
CA SER A 41 -4.07 -29.88 2.95
C SER A 41 -3.47 -29.51 1.58
N GLN A 42 -2.96 -28.30 1.43
CA GLN A 42 -2.27 -27.86 0.22
C GLN A 42 -0.75 -28.04 0.34
N PRO A 43 -0.02 -28.39 -0.75
CA PRO A 43 1.44 -28.27 -0.77
C PRO A 43 1.87 -26.86 -0.36
N LEU A 44 2.90 -26.78 0.47
CA LEU A 44 3.40 -25.50 0.99
C LEU A 44 3.94 -24.59 -0.11
N VAL A 45 4.46 -25.19 -1.19
CA VAL A 45 5.08 -24.53 -2.32
C VAL A 45 4.58 -25.13 -3.63
N GLU A 46 4.23 -24.25 -4.54
CA GLU A 46 3.99 -24.59 -5.94
C GLU A 46 5.11 -23.98 -6.80
N VAL A 47 5.66 -24.78 -7.70
CA VAL A 47 6.80 -24.38 -8.53
C VAL A 47 6.68 -24.97 -9.94
N SER A 48 6.90 -24.14 -10.96
CA SER A 48 6.97 -24.55 -12.36
C SER A 48 8.28 -24.14 -13.00
N ALA A 49 8.75 -24.92 -13.94
CA ALA A 49 9.94 -24.62 -14.71
C ALA A 49 9.75 -25.07 -16.16
N THR A 50 10.57 -24.54 -17.07
CA THR A 50 10.59 -24.98 -18.48
C THR A 50 10.79 -26.51 -18.58
N GLY A 51 9.88 -27.18 -19.26
CA GLY A 51 9.85 -28.65 -19.35
C GLY A 51 9.14 -29.38 -18.21
N HIS A 52 8.69 -28.66 -17.17
CA HIS A 52 7.99 -29.20 -16.00
C HIS A 52 6.67 -28.44 -15.79
N GLY A 53 5.60 -28.97 -16.36
CA GLY A 53 4.30 -28.31 -16.40
C GLY A 53 3.36 -28.69 -15.27
N LEU A 54 2.07 -28.60 -15.56
CA LEU A 54 0.95 -28.84 -14.65
C LEU A 54 0.26 -30.17 -14.92
N SER A 55 -0.34 -30.75 -13.90
CA SER A 55 -1.23 -31.92 -14.03
C SER A 55 -2.49 -31.72 -13.17
N PRO A 56 -3.65 -31.50 -13.75
CA PRO A 56 -4.02 -31.41 -15.19
C PRO A 56 -3.64 -30.06 -15.82
N SER A 57 -3.70 -29.98 -17.16
CA SER A 57 -3.50 -28.72 -17.88
C SER A 57 -4.59 -27.69 -17.52
N THR A 58 -4.16 -26.52 -17.05
CA THR A 58 -5.01 -25.43 -16.54
C THR A 58 -4.22 -24.12 -16.55
N ASN A 59 -4.89 -22.99 -16.35
CA ASN A 59 -4.24 -21.70 -16.11
C ASN A 59 -3.94 -21.45 -14.62
N ARG A 60 -4.29 -22.38 -13.71
CA ARG A 60 -3.97 -22.26 -12.28
C ARG A 60 -2.47 -22.48 -12.08
N HIS A 61 -1.93 -21.88 -11.02
CA HIS A 61 -0.55 -22.09 -10.59
C HIS A 61 -0.40 -23.16 -9.50
N VAL A 62 -1.41 -24.04 -9.34
CA VAL A 62 -1.38 -25.18 -8.42
C VAL A 62 -1.40 -26.51 -9.18
N ASP A 63 -1.18 -27.62 -8.47
CA ASP A 63 -1.01 -28.95 -9.03
C ASP A 63 0.23 -29.04 -9.96
N THR A 64 1.30 -28.31 -9.59
CA THR A 64 2.56 -28.32 -10.34
C THR A 64 3.30 -29.65 -10.19
N THR A 65 3.92 -30.15 -11.27
CA THR A 65 4.64 -31.43 -11.22
C THR A 65 5.86 -31.36 -10.30
N LEU A 66 6.59 -30.24 -10.28
CA LEU A 66 7.74 -30.09 -9.39
C LEU A 66 7.31 -29.91 -7.93
N GLY A 67 6.26 -29.14 -7.65
CA GLY A 67 5.73 -28.97 -6.29
C GLY A 67 5.34 -30.31 -5.65
N GLN A 68 4.75 -31.22 -6.42
CA GLN A 68 4.39 -32.58 -5.97
C GLN A 68 5.61 -33.52 -5.78
N GLN A 69 6.76 -33.19 -6.36
CA GLN A 69 8.00 -33.96 -6.25
C GLN A 69 8.88 -33.53 -5.09
N LEU A 70 8.63 -32.37 -4.49
CA LEU A 70 9.36 -31.90 -3.32
C LEU A 70 9.21 -32.88 -2.15
N ARG A 71 10.28 -33.08 -1.40
CA ARG A 71 10.33 -33.93 -0.22
C ARG A 71 10.94 -33.18 0.96
N TYR A 72 10.33 -33.32 2.12
CA TYR A 72 10.86 -32.76 3.36
C TYR A 72 12.28 -33.27 3.64
N VAL A 73 13.18 -32.36 3.96
CA VAL A 73 14.56 -32.66 4.37
C VAL A 73 14.76 -32.40 5.86
N ARG A 74 14.50 -31.17 6.28
CA ARG A 74 14.60 -30.70 7.66
C ARG A 74 13.91 -29.34 7.83
N HIS A 75 13.76 -28.93 9.06
CA HIS A 75 13.44 -27.55 9.39
C HIS A 75 14.44 -26.98 10.39
N GLU A 76 14.52 -25.67 10.46
CA GLU A 76 15.41 -24.90 11.33
C GLU A 76 14.62 -23.77 11.96
N GLU A 77 14.69 -23.64 13.28
CA GLU A 77 14.13 -22.51 14.01
C GLU A 77 15.25 -21.65 14.59
N THR A 78 15.24 -20.36 14.28
CA THR A 78 16.23 -19.40 14.77
C THR A 78 15.53 -18.10 15.15
N GLY A 79 15.41 -17.86 16.46
CA GLY A 79 14.68 -16.71 16.98
C GLY A 79 13.22 -16.71 16.51
N ALA A 80 12.81 -15.66 15.81
CA ALA A 80 11.44 -15.51 15.26
C ALA A 80 11.28 -16.12 13.86
N THR A 81 12.22 -16.92 13.36
CA THR A 81 12.21 -17.43 11.99
C THR A 81 12.17 -18.96 11.96
N LEU A 82 11.23 -19.50 11.18
CA LEU A 82 11.17 -20.92 10.80
C LEU A 82 11.57 -21.05 9.33
N ARG A 83 12.44 -22.01 9.03
CA ARG A 83 12.85 -22.40 7.67
C ARG A 83 12.52 -23.86 7.45
N ILE A 84 11.72 -24.19 6.45
CA ILE A 84 11.38 -25.56 6.07
C ILE A 84 12.04 -25.86 4.73
N ILE A 85 12.94 -26.85 4.70
CA ILE A 85 13.75 -27.19 3.53
C ILE A 85 13.19 -28.44 2.89
N GLN A 86 12.94 -28.35 1.59
CA GLN A 86 12.47 -29.44 0.73
C GLN A 86 13.37 -29.57 -0.50
N ASP A 87 13.66 -30.80 -0.93
CA ASP A 87 14.44 -31.10 -2.12
C ASP A 87 13.61 -31.91 -3.13
N ASP A 88 13.83 -31.68 -4.42
CA ASP A 88 13.51 -32.63 -5.50
C ASP A 88 14.79 -33.30 -5.98
N PRO A 89 14.99 -34.61 -5.67
CA PRO A 89 16.19 -35.34 -6.08
C PRO A 89 16.33 -35.52 -7.59
N SER A 90 15.25 -35.42 -8.36
CA SER A 90 15.26 -35.63 -9.79
C SER A 90 15.85 -34.47 -10.59
N THR A 91 15.63 -33.24 -10.14
CA THR A 91 16.15 -32.02 -10.78
C THR A 91 17.27 -31.37 -10.00
N GLY A 92 17.47 -31.75 -8.74
CA GLY A 92 18.36 -31.06 -7.79
C GLY A 92 17.80 -29.75 -7.25
N LEU A 93 16.52 -29.44 -7.49
CA LEU A 93 15.87 -28.27 -6.96
C LEU A 93 15.75 -28.37 -5.44
N ARG A 94 16.21 -27.35 -4.75
CA ARG A 94 15.97 -27.12 -3.31
C ARG A 94 15.08 -25.90 -3.15
N VAL A 95 14.01 -26.05 -2.37
CA VAL A 95 13.15 -24.94 -1.98
C VAL A 95 13.13 -24.83 -0.46
N THR A 96 13.35 -23.61 0.04
CA THR A 96 13.25 -23.27 1.47
C THR A 96 12.09 -22.32 1.64
N SER A 97 11.04 -22.76 2.33
CA SER A 97 9.96 -21.87 2.77
C SER A 97 10.37 -21.20 4.08
N VAL A 98 10.33 -19.90 4.10
CA VAL A 98 10.75 -19.07 5.25
C VAL A 98 9.54 -18.40 5.85
N PHE A 99 9.40 -18.50 7.17
CA PHE A 99 8.35 -17.86 7.95
C PHE A 99 9.00 -16.99 9.03
N GLU A 100 8.59 -15.74 9.09
CA GLU A 100 9.06 -14.78 10.09
C GLU A 100 7.87 -14.38 10.97
N ALA A 101 7.98 -14.61 12.29
CA ALA A 101 6.98 -14.17 13.25
C ALA A 101 7.07 -12.64 13.42
N ARG A 102 5.95 -11.99 13.19
CA ARG A 102 5.70 -10.58 13.47
C ARG A 102 4.44 -10.50 14.35
N ALA A 103 3.53 -9.56 14.19
CA ALA A 103 2.21 -9.70 14.80
C ALA A 103 1.51 -10.94 14.24
N GLY A 104 1.28 -11.00 12.93
CA GLY A 104 0.96 -12.20 12.17
C GLY A 104 2.22 -12.92 11.69
N VAL A 105 2.17 -13.46 10.47
CA VAL A 105 3.27 -14.17 9.84
C VAL A 105 3.66 -13.48 8.53
N ARG A 106 4.96 -13.32 8.31
CA ARG A 106 5.55 -12.93 7.04
C ARG A 106 6.22 -14.13 6.41
N ALA A 107 5.98 -14.43 5.12
CA ALA A 107 6.48 -15.62 4.47
C ALA A 107 7.03 -15.33 3.07
N TRP A 108 8.01 -16.15 2.63
CA TRP A 108 8.55 -16.20 1.27
C TRP A 108 9.21 -17.53 1.00
N SER A 109 9.51 -17.80 -0.27
CA SER A 109 10.23 -19.01 -0.71
C SER A 109 11.59 -18.65 -1.29
N GLU A 110 12.60 -19.45 -1.02
CA GLU A 110 13.93 -19.39 -1.63
C GLU A 110 14.18 -20.66 -2.45
N ALA A 111 14.68 -20.52 -3.67
CA ALA A 111 14.99 -21.65 -4.54
C ALA A 111 16.47 -21.63 -4.96
N SER A 112 17.08 -22.82 -5.05
CA SER A 112 18.45 -23.02 -5.51
C SER A 112 18.58 -24.42 -6.18
N ILE A 113 19.66 -24.62 -6.92
CA ILE A 113 20.00 -25.93 -7.50
C ILE A 113 21.19 -26.51 -6.73
N ALA A 114 21.03 -27.77 -6.30
CA ALA A 114 22.11 -28.51 -5.67
C ALA A 114 22.89 -29.28 -6.75
N GLY A 115 24.13 -28.87 -6.99
CA GLY A 115 25.04 -29.53 -7.97
C GLY A 115 25.07 -28.86 -9.35
N PRO A 116 25.76 -29.49 -10.32
CA PRO A 116 25.88 -28.95 -11.66
C PRO A 116 24.58 -29.10 -12.43
N GLY A 117 24.11 -28.01 -13.04
CA GLY A 117 22.89 -27.97 -13.84
C GLY A 117 22.23 -26.61 -13.76
N THR A 118 21.22 -26.39 -14.59
CA THR A 118 20.40 -25.19 -14.60
C THR A 118 18.93 -25.59 -14.67
N LEU A 119 18.07 -24.74 -14.09
CA LEU A 119 16.62 -24.88 -14.17
C LEU A 119 16.01 -23.50 -14.38
N GLU A 120 15.30 -23.30 -15.48
CA GLU A 120 14.57 -22.05 -15.73
C GLU A 120 13.21 -22.12 -15.03
N LEU A 121 13.10 -21.40 -13.91
CA LEU A 121 11.83 -21.21 -13.22
C LEU A 121 10.92 -20.28 -14.02
N THR A 122 9.66 -20.69 -14.17
CA THR A 122 8.57 -19.90 -14.76
C THR A 122 7.54 -19.48 -13.73
N PHE A 123 7.57 -20.12 -12.56
CA PHE A 123 6.73 -19.80 -11.41
C PHE A 123 7.34 -20.32 -10.10
N LEU A 124 7.20 -19.55 -9.03
CA LEU A 124 7.44 -19.98 -7.64
C LEU A 124 6.51 -19.20 -6.71
N SER A 125 5.66 -19.90 -5.95
CA SER A 125 4.79 -19.29 -4.96
C SER A 125 5.58 -18.75 -3.77
N SER A 126 5.13 -17.61 -3.22
CA SER A 126 5.60 -17.14 -1.91
C SER A 126 4.95 -17.94 -0.79
N LEU A 127 3.66 -18.28 -0.94
CA LEU A 127 2.89 -19.05 0.03
C LEU A 127 1.64 -19.65 -0.64
N VAL A 128 1.30 -20.87 -0.25
CA VAL A 128 0.00 -21.50 -0.56
C VAL A 128 -0.71 -21.88 0.73
N VAL A 129 -1.98 -21.53 0.84
CA VAL A 129 -2.83 -21.75 2.02
C VAL A 129 -4.08 -22.49 1.61
N GLY A 130 -4.43 -23.57 2.29
CA GLY A 130 -5.73 -24.22 2.13
C GLY A 130 -6.86 -23.36 2.72
N LEU A 131 -8.01 -23.39 2.10
CA LEU A 131 -9.21 -22.69 2.58
C LEU A 131 -10.18 -23.70 3.20
N PRO A 132 -10.73 -23.44 4.40
CA PRO A 132 -11.67 -24.35 5.04
C PRO A 132 -12.94 -24.54 4.20
N SER A 133 -13.33 -23.52 3.46
CA SER A 133 -14.45 -23.56 2.53
C SER A 133 -14.26 -22.58 1.39
N VAL A 134 -14.85 -22.85 0.24
CA VAL A 134 -15.05 -21.88 -0.84
C VAL A 134 -16.46 -21.27 -0.84
N ASP A 135 -17.33 -21.65 0.12
CA ASP A 135 -18.52 -20.90 0.47
C ASP A 135 -18.16 -19.75 1.40
N ALA A 136 -17.50 -18.77 0.82
CA ALA A 136 -16.88 -17.66 1.52
C ALA A 136 -17.12 -16.34 0.78
N GLU A 137 -16.97 -15.24 1.50
CA GLU A 137 -16.98 -13.88 0.96
C GLU A 137 -15.55 -13.38 0.77
N LEU A 138 -15.24 -12.95 -0.45
CA LEU A 138 -13.99 -12.29 -0.77
C LEU A 138 -14.18 -10.78 -0.73
N HIS A 139 -13.42 -10.11 0.14
CA HIS A 139 -13.25 -8.66 0.14
C HIS A 139 -11.95 -8.33 -0.59
N SER A 140 -12.06 -7.60 -1.69
CA SER A 140 -10.93 -7.15 -2.50
C SER A 140 -11.19 -5.74 -3.04
N ALA A 141 -10.14 -5.02 -3.42
CA ALA A 141 -10.29 -3.66 -3.91
C ALA A 141 -9.71 -3.50 -5.31
N ALA A 142 -10.51 -2.93 -6.21
CA ALA A 142 -10.00 -2.28 -7.41
C ALA A 142 -9.39 -0.94 -7.01
N ASN A 143 -8.34 -0.54 -7.75
CA ASN A 143 -7.64 0.71 -7.52
C ASN A 143 -7.33 1.35 -8.87
N SER A 144 -7.49 2.66 -8.97
CA SER A 144 -7.14 3.41 -10.17
C SER A 144 -6.97 4.88 -9.81
N TRP A 145 -6.23 5.60 -10.63
CA TRP A 145 -5.97 7.01 -10.44
C TRP A 145 -7.26 7.82 -10.20
N MET A 146 -7.28 8.63 -9.14
CA MET A 146 -8.41 9.43 -8.65
C MET A 146 -9.65 8.61 -8.25
N ALA A 147 -9.53 7.29 -8.15
CA ALA A 147 -10.59 6.35 -7.75
C ALA A 147 -9.98 5.16 -7.01
N GLU A 148 -9.22 5.45 -5.98
CA GLU A 148 -8.49 4.47 -5.17
C GLU A 148 -9.41 3.79 -4.15
N ASN A 149 -8.96 2.67 -3.61
CA ASN A 149 -9.60 1.95 -2.50
C ASN A 149 -11.07 1.55 -2.76
N ARG A 150 -11.42 1.13 -3.97
CA ARG A 150 -12.78 0.69 -4.31
C ARG A 150 -13.01 -0.76 -3.88
N TRP A 151 -13.37 -0.95 -2.64
CA TRP A 151 -13.65 -2.26 -2.08
C TRP A 151 -14.95 -2.86 -2.62
N SER A 152 -14.94 -4.17 -2.80
CA SER A 152 -16.10 -4.98 -3.17
C SER A 152 -16.13 -6.27 -2.37
N VAL A 153 -17.33 -6.77 -2.13
CA VAL A 153 -17.57 -8.06 -1.49
C VAL A 153 -18.20 -8.99 -2.51
N ARG A 154 -17.61 -10.15 -2.72
CA ARG A 154 -18.07 -11.14 -3.70
C ARG A 154 -18.17 -12.51 -3.06
N SER A 155 -19.21 -13.25 -3.42
CA SER A 155 -19.28 -14.67 -3.09
C SER A 155 -18.36 -15.46 -4.00
N LEU A 156 -17.44 -16.23 -3.42
CA LEU A 156 -16.55 -17.08 -4.22
C LEU A 156 -17.32 -18.11 -5.03
N ARG A 157 -18.20 -18.88 -4.39
CA ARG A 157 -18.91 -19.97 -5.05
C ARG A 157 -19.86 -19.48 -6.14
N SER A 158 -20.68 -18.48 -5.86
CA SER A 158 -21.74 -18.06 -6.78
C SER A 158 -21.31 -17.06 -7.86
N GLU A 159 -20.22 -16.33 -7.64
CA GLU A 159 -19.83 -15.23 -8.52
C GLU A 159 -18.47 -15.42 -9.21
N THR A 160 -17.58 -16.26 -8.65
CA THR A 160 -16.20 -16.32 -9.12
C THR A 160 -15.70 -17.71 -9.51
N LEU A 161 -16.13 -18.78 -8.83
CA LEU A 161 -15.66 -20.12 -9.07
C LEU A 161 -16.74 -20.99 -9.69
N ALA A 162 -16.36 -21.77 -10.72
CA ALA A 162 -17.26 -22.75 -11.32
C ALA A 162 -17.51 -23.90 -10.35
N ASP A 163 -18.78 -24.26 -10.16
CA ASP A 163 -19.16 -25.44 -9.42
C ASP A 163 -19.26 -26.65 -10.37
N ILE A 164 -18.39 -27.64 -10.18
CA ILE A 164 -18.47 -28.92 -10.90
C ILE A 164 -18.65 -30.06 -9.91
N VAL A 165 -19.47 -31.02 -10.27
CA VAL A 165 -19.65 -32.25 -9.47
C VAL A 165 -18.50 -33.21 -9.78
N SER A 166 -17.41 -33.10 -9.01
CA SER A 166 -16.17 -33.83 -9.22
C SER A 166 -16.39 -35.36 -9.25
N ASP A 167 -17.26 -35.88 -8.37
CA ASP A 167 -17.58 -37.30 -8.29
C ASP A 167 -18.30 -37.82 -9.54
N ALA A 168 -19.15 -36.99 -10.16
CA ALA A 168 -19.87 -37.36 -11.37
C ALA A 168 -18.98 -37.31 -12.63
N HIS A 169 -17.99 -36.42 -12.65
CA HIS A 169 -17.15 -36.19 -13.82
C HIS A 169 -15.75 -36.79 -13.71
N HIS A 170 -15.36 -37.23 -12.51
CA HIS A 170 -14.00 -37.72 -12.20
C HIS A 170 -12.90 -36.69 -12.51
N HIS A 171 -13.25 -35.42 -12.46
CA HIS A 171 -12.35 -34.29 -12.71
C HIS A 171 -12.47 -33.25 -11.61
N VAL A 172 -11.37 -32.56 -11.32
CA VAL A 172 -11.36 -31.37 -10.44
C VAL A 172 -11.72 -30.13 -11.22
N ALA A 173 -12.25 -29.11 -10.53
CA ALA A 173 -12.45 -27.79 -11.09
C ALA A 173 -11.12 -27.23 -11.61
N ARG A 174 -11.17 -26.51 -12.73
CA ARG A 174 -10.00 -25.87 -13.36
C ARG A 174 -10.10 -24.35 -13.36
N SER A 175 -11.18 -23.83 -12.80
CA SER A 175 -11.38 -22.39 -12.66
C SER A 175 -10.52 -21.83 -11.54
N ARG A 176 -10.15 -20.56 -11.69
CA ARG A 176 -9.52 -19.76 -10.65
C ARG A 176 -10.12 -18.35 -10.66
N HIS A 177 -10.02 -17.67 -9.55
CA HIS A 177 -10.23 -16.23 -9.44
C HIS A 177 -8.84 -15.57 -9.30
N PRO A 178 -8.23 -15.12 -10.40
CA PRO A 178 -6.94 -14.46 -10.37
C PRO A 178 -7.11 -12.97 -10.09
N VAL A 179 -6.22 -12.39 -9.28
CA VAL A 179 -6.03 -10.96 -9.14
C VAL A 179 -4.56 -10.66 -9.34
N THR A 180 -4.26 -9.78 -10.27
CA THR A 180 -2.89 -9.48 -10.68
C THR A 180 -2.72 -7.98 -10.89
N ASN A 181 -1.49 -7.52 -10.79
CA ASN A 181 -1.11 -6.17 -11.12
C ASN A 181 0.23 -6.18 -11.87
N ALA A 182 0.33 -5.41 -12.94
CA ALA A 182 1.49 -5.40 -13.82
C ALA A 182 2.27 -4.08 -13.74
N GLY A 183 3.53 -4.10 -14.20
CA GLY A 183 4.38 -2.92 -14.28
C GLY A 183 4.87 -2.40 -12.93
N SER A 184 5.25 -1.12 -12.87
CA SER A 184 5.82 -0.46 -11.69
C SER A 184 4.77 0.17 -10.77
N TRP A 185 3.52 0.22 -11.16
CA TRP A 185 2.42 0.65 -10.30
C TRP A 185 1.80 -0.56 -9.60
N SER A 186 2.37 -0.94 -8.47
CA SER A 186 1.98 -2.15 -7.73
C SER A 186 0.53 -2.16 -7.23
N THR A 187 -0.13 -1.01 -7.23
CA THR A 187 -1.54 -0.84 -6.90
C THR A 187 -2.32 -0.08 -7.99
N GLY A 188 -1.86 -0.14 -9.24
CA GLY A 188 -2.47 0.59 -10.36
C GLY A 188 -3.83 0.05 -10.83
N GLU A 189 -4.12 -1.22 -10.55
CA GLU A 189 -5.39 -1.86 -10.92
C GLU A 189 -6.12 -2.46 -9.71
N HIS A 190 -5.35 -3.09 -8.81
CA HIS A 190 -5.86 -3.75 -7.61
C HIS A 190 -4.93 -3.50 -6.42
N LEU A 191 -5.49 -3.54 -5.20
CA LEU A 191 -4.68 -3.58 -3.99
C LEU A 191 -4.12 -5.00 -3.75
N PRO A 192 -2.85 -5.14 -3.32
CA PRO A 192 -2.24 -6.42 -2.99
C PRO A 192 -2.70 -6.96 -1.63
N VAL A 193 -3.96 -6.71 -1.29
CA VAL A 193 -4.57 -7.01 0.00
C VAL A 193 -5.93 -7.67 -0.25
N GLY A 194 -6.25 -8.71 0.53
CA GLY A 194 -7.56 -9.32 0.50
C GLY A 194 -7.96 -9.90 1.86
N VAL A 195 -9.25 -10.05 2.04
CA VAL A 195 -9.85 -10.72 3.20
C VAL A 195 -10.87 -11.74 2.72
N LEU A 196 -10.80 -12.95 3.25
CA LEU A 196 -11.75 -14.01 3.01
C LEU A 196 -12.48 -14.32 4.32
N ILE A 197 -13.80 -14.34 4.26
CA ILE A 197 -14.67 -14.63 5.43
C ILE A 197 -15.47 -15.90 5.12
N ASP A 198 -15.29 -16.93 5.93
CA ASP A 198 -16.08 -18.14 5.87
C ASP A 198 -17.52 -17.84 6.30
N ARG A 199 -18.51 -18.33 5.54
CA ARG A 199 -19.92 -18.08 5.85
C ARG A 199 -20.50 -19.02 6.91
N SER A 200 -19.83 -20.13 7.18
CA SER A 200 -20.32 -21.19 8.06
C SER A 200 -19.69 -21.19 9.45
N THR A 201 -18.49 -20.60 9.57
CA THR A 201 -17.73 -20.57 10.80
C THR A 201 -17.21 -19.15 11.09
N PRO A 202 -16.91 -18.80 12.34
CA PRO A 202 -16.28 -17.53 12.68
C PRO A 202 -14.77 -17.56 12.34
N TYR A 203 -14.46 -17.75 11.05
CA TYR A 203 -13.10 -17.78 10.52
C TYR A 203 -12.96 -16.76 9.40
N ALA A 204 -11.94 -15.92 9.50
CA ALA A 204 -11.56 -14.98 8.47
C ALA A 204 -10.04 -14.99 8.29
N LEU A 205 -9.60 -14.90 7.05
CA LEU A 205 -8.20 -14.91 6.65
C LEU A 205 -7.87 -13.62 5.90
N GLY A 206 -6.79 -12.94 6.28
CA GLY A 206 -6.28 -11.75 5.59
C GLY A 206 -4.87 -11.96 5.09
N TRP A 207 -4.56 -11.35 3.95
CA TRP A 207 -3.23 -11.38 3.35
C TRP A 207 -2.84 -10.04 2.75
N GLN A 208 -1.53 -9.88 2.55
CA GLN A 208 -0.92 -8.76 1.87
C GLN A 208 0.33 -9.24 1.13
N ILE A 209 0.51 -8.81 -0.14
CA ILE A 209 1.75 -9.02 -0.90
C ILE A 209 2.62 -7.77 -0.76
N GLU A 210 3.89 -7.95 -0.39
CA GLU A 210 4.82 -6.86 -0.08
C GLU A 210 5.80 -6.65 -1.25
N HIS A 211 5.31 -6.08 -2.33
CA HIS A 211 6.09 -5.84 -3.54
C HIS A 211 5.73 -4.53 -4.22
N ASN A 212 6.74 -3.76 -4.61
CA ASN A 212 6.62 -2.48 -5.32
C ASN A 212 6.61 -2.62 -6.85
N GLY A 213 6.27 -3.78 -7.36
CA GLY A 213 6.16 -4.13 -8.78
C GLY A 213 5.08 -5.16 -9.03
N PRO A 214 5.20 -6.01 -10.08
CA PRO A 214 4.18 -6.97 -10.48
C PRO A 214 3.96 -8.07 -9.43
N TRP A 215 2.73 -8.42 -9.17
CA TRP A 215 2.34 -9.48 -8.25
C TRP A 215 1.07 -10.20 -8.71
N HIS A 216 0.86 -11.38 -8.14
CA HIS A 216 -0.29 -12.22 -8.42
C HIS A 216 -0.78 -12.91 -7.15
N TYR A 217 -2.09 -12.98 -6.97
CA TYR A 217 -2.71 -13.99 -6.14
C TYR A 217 -3.87 -14.65 -6.88
N GLU A 218 -4.18 -15.87 -6.49
CA GLU A 218 -5.36 -16.56 -7.01
C GLU A 218 -6.03 -17.38 -5.93
N ILE A 219 -7.35 -17.49 -6.05
CA ILE A 219 -8.19 -18.36 -5.24
C ILE A 219 -8.84 -19.36 -6.18
N GLY A 220 -8.89 -20.63 -5.78
CA GLY A 220 -9.47 -21.69 -6.60
C GLY A 220 -9.71 -22.96 -5.82
N GLU A 221 -9.99 -24.02 -6.57
CA GLU A 221 -10.08 -25.39 -6.05
C GLU A 221 -9.05 -26.26 -6.75
N SER A 222 -8.25 -26.96 -5.96
CA SER A 222 -7.32 -27.99 -6.40
C SER A 222 -7.92 -29.38 -6.16
N ARG A 223 -7.12 -30.42 -6.39
CA ARG A 223 -7.48 -31.78 -6.01
C ARG A 223 -7.65 -31.94 -4.50
N ASP A 224 -6.94 -31.14 -3.73
CA ASP A 224 -6.88 -31.21 -2.27
C ASP A 224 -7.88 -30.24 -1.59
N GLY A 225 -8.70 -29.51 -2.37
CA GLY A 225 -9.72 -28.58 -1.86
C GLY A 225 -9.48 -27.12 -2.24
N GLY A 226 -10.15 -26.20 -1.56
CA GLY A 226 -9.99 -24.77 -1.76
C GLY A 226 -8.59 -24.28 -1.40
N TYR A 227 -8.06 -23.29 -2.15
CA TYR A 227 -6.75 -22.71 -1.88
C TYR A 227 -6.71 -21.20 -2.13
N LEU A 228 -5.81 -20.54 -1.43
CA LEU A 228 -5.28 -19.21 -1.71
C LEU A 228 -3.80 -19.35 -2.04
N LEU A 229 -3.36 -18.83 -3.18
CA LEU A 229 -1.97 -18.79 -3.60
C LEU A 229 -1.52 -17.34 -3.71
N LEU A 230 -0.36 -17.01 -3.12
CA LEU A 230 0.25 -15.69 -3.12
C LEU A 230 1.62 -15.73 -3.78
N SER A 231 1.90 -14.80 -4.68
CA SER A 231 3.18 -14.73 -5.39
C SER A 231 3.57 -13.31 -5.84
N GLY A 232 4.84 -13.15 -6.19
CA GLY A 232 5.34 -12.03 -6.99
C GLY A 232 5.02 -12.25 -8.48
N PRO A 233 5.91 -11.78 -9.40
CA PRO A 233 5.71 -11.95 -10.83
C PRO A 233 5.76 -13.43 -11.26
N THR A 234 5.02 -13.73 -12.32
CA THR A 234 4.91 -15.04 -12.95
C THR A 234 5.25 -14.94 -14.44
N ASP A 235 5.55 -16.05 -15.10
CA ASP A 235 5.75 -16.05 -16.56
C ASP A 235 4.44 -15.68 -17.29
N GLN A 236 3.36 -16.31 -16.87
CA GLN A 236 2.06 -16.18 -17.55
C GLN A 236 1.50 -14.76 -17.53
N GLU A 237 1.55 -14.08 -16.40
CA GLU A 237 0.97 -12.74 -16.23
C GLU A 237 2.00 -11.61 -16.48
N HIS A 238 3.32 -11.88 -16.27
CA HIS A 238 4.32 -10.81 -16.19
C HIS A 238 5.56 -11.04 -17.03
N GLN A 239 5.58 -12.10 -17.88
CA GLN A 239 6.75 -12.49 -18.69
C GLN A 239 8.01 -12.65 -17.80
N TRP A 240 7.83 -13.29 -16.64
CA TRP A 240 8.88 -13.51 -15.67
C TRP A 240 9.40 -14.95 -15.73
N SER A 241 10.67 -15.10 -15.95
CA SER A 241 11.39 -16.36 -15.72
C SER A 241 12.79 -16.07 -15.18
N VAL A 242 13.36 -16.99 -14.44
CA VAL A 242 14.71 -16.87 -13.90
C VAL A 242 15.46 -18.19 -14.03
N GLU A 243 16.69 -18.14 -14.53
CA GLU A 243 17.58 -19.30 -14.55
C GLU A 243 18.24 -19.47 -13.17
N LEU A 244 17.98 -20.63 -12.56
CA LEU A 244 18.67 -21.06 -11.35
C LEU A 244 19.93 -21.85 -11.74
N THR A 245 21.01 -21.51 -11.07
CA THR A 245 22.27 -22.27 -11.06
C THR A 245 22.71 -22.50 -9.61
N ALA A 246 23.80 -23.22 -9.38
CA ALA A 246 24.38 -23.35 -8.03
C ALA A 246 24.77 -22.00 -7.42
N ASP A 247 25.13 -21.02 -8.23
CA ASP A 247 25.63 -19.69 -7.81
C ASP A 247 24.56 -18.59 -7.84
N THR A 248 23.38 -18.86 -8.44
CA THR A 248 22.29 -17.88 -8.60
C THR A 248 21.00 -18.37 -7.96
N PRO A 249 20.87 -18.34 -6.61
CA PRO A 249 19.62 -18.63 -5.94
C PRO A 249 18.61 -17.51 -6.19
N PHE A 250 17.33 -17.85 -6.08
CA PHE A 250 16.22 -16.90 -6.21
C PHE A 250 15.38 -16.88 -4.94
N SER A 251 14.91 -15.70 -4.55
CA SER A 251 13.92 -15.52 -3.47
C SER A 251 12.67 -14.84 -4.02
N THR A 252 11.50 -15.31 -3.65
CA THR A 252 10.23 -14.66 -3.99
C THR A 252 10.06 -13.34 -3.24
N VAL A 253 9.00 -12.59 -3.56
CA VAL A 253 8.60 -11.43 -2.78
C VAL A 253 7.91 -11.88 -1.48
N PRO A 254 8.07 -11.15 -0.37
CA PRO A 254 7.40 -11.51 0.88
C PRO A 254 5.89 -11.29 0.79
N VAL A 255 5.17 -12.05 1.61
CA VAL A 255 3.73 -11.91 1.84
C VAL A 255 3.44 -11.96 3.33
N SER A 256 2.41 -11.24 3.77
CA SER A 256 1.90 -11.31 5.15
C SER A 256 0.59 -12.09 5.21
N LEU A 257 0.41 -12.84 6.28
CA LEU A 257 -0.79 -13.62 6.59
C LEU A 257 -1.25 -13.32 8.01
N VAL A 258 -2.55 -13.11 8.18
CA VAL A 258 -3.23 -12.92 9.48
C VAL A 258 -4.55 -13.66 9.47
N ALA A 259 -5.09 -13.97 10.65
CA ALA A 259 -6.41 -14.55 10.82
C ALA A 259 -7.25 -13.74 11.82
N GLY A 260 -8.55 -13.94 11.79
CA GLY A 260 -9.52 -13.32 12.67
C GLY A 260 -10.87 -14.03 12.59
N THR A 261 -11.88 -13.42 13.18
CA THR A 261 -13.26 -13.95 13.20
C THR A 261 -14.19 -13.26 12.20
N ASP A 262 -13.83 -12.05 11.79
CA ASP A 262 -14.61 -11.19 10.91
C ASP A 262 -13.70 -10.22 10.15
N ARG A 263 -14.30 -9.37 9.31
CA ARG A 263 -13.61 -8.37 8.51
C ARG A 263 -12.77 -7.40 9.36
N ASP A 264 -13.37 -6.82 10.37
CA ASP A 264 -12.72 -5.75 11.14
C ASP A 264 -11.58 -6.29 12.01
N SER A 265 -11.74 -7.49 12.58
CA SER A 265 -10.67 -8.17 13.32
C SER A 265 -9.45 -8.48 12.42
N VAL A 266 -9.70 -8.89 11.17
CA VAL A 266 -8.62 -9.14 10.20
C VAL A 266 -7.91 -7.85 9.79
N PHE A 267 -8.63 -6.75 9.51
CA PHE A 267 -7.98 -5.48 9.20
C PHE A 267 -7.23 -4.89 10.41
N ALA A 268 -7.74 -5.09 11.62
CA ALA A 268 -7.00 -4.76 12.84
C ALA A 268 -5.70 -5.57 12.96
N ALA A 269 -5.74 -6.87 12.67
CA ALA A 269 -4.56 -7.74 12.66
C ALA A 269 -3.57 -7.33 11.55
N LEU A 270 -4.05 -7.01 10.33
CA LEU A 270 -3.21 -6.47 9.25
C LEU A 270 -2.57 -5.13 9.65
N THR A 271 -3.28 -4.27 10.36
CA THR A 271 -2.74 -3.00 10.86
C THR A 271 -1.59 -3.25 11.84
N ARG A 272 -1.75 -4.18 12.80
CA ARG A 272 -0.68 -4.57 13.72
C ARG A 272 0.51 -5.22 12.99
N GLN A 273 0.23 -6.08 12.00
CA GLN A 273 1.26 -6.71 11.17
C GLN A 273 2.07 -5.66 10.39
N ARG A 274 1.42 -4.67 9.79
CA ARG A 274 2.07 -3.55 9.08
C ARG A 274 2.98 -2.74 10.00
N ARG A 275 2.53 -2.43 11.21
CA ARG A 275 3.37 -1.78 12.23
C ARG A 275 4.58 -2.62 12.61
N ALA A 276 4.41 -3.95 12.72
CA ALA A 276 5.49 -4.87 13.09
C ALA A 276 6.55 -5.07 11.98
N ILE A 277 6.22 -4.85 10.71
CA ILE A 277 7.17 -4.94 9.58
C ILE A 277 7.75 -3.58 9.17
N ARG A 278 7.20 -2.48 9.67
CA ARG A 278 7.67 -1.13 9.36
C ARG A 278 9.05 -0.86 9.97
N HIS A 279 9.95 -0.29 9.18
CA HIS A 279 11.25 0.19 9.63
C HIS A 279 11.11 1.58 10.27
N ARG A 280 10.46 1.66 11.45
CA ARG A 280 10.22 2.94 12.14
C ARG A 280 11.55 3.64 12.45
N ARG A 281 11.59 4.96 12.19
CA ARG A 281 12.72 5.86 12.40
C ARG A 281 12.31 7.01 13.32
N PRO A 282 13.27 7.68 14.00
CA PRO A 282 12.93 8.81 14.87
C PRO A 282 12.19 9.96 14.16
N VAL A 283 12.41 10.14 12.84
CA VAL A 283 11.71 11.16 12.06
C VAL A 283 10.20 10.89 11.94
N ASP A 284 9.77 9.66 12.07
CA ASP A 284 8.34 9.29 12.05
C ASP A 284 7.55 9.91 13.20
N ASP A 285 8.21 10.22 14.32
CA ASP A 285 7.58 10.80 15.51
C ASP A 285 7.25 12.31 15.33
N ARG A 286 7.79 12.96 14.29
CA ARG A 286 7.53 14.40 14.04
C ARG A 286 6.10 14.69 13.63
N ALA A 287 5.43 13.76 12.98
CA ALA A 287 4.00 13.85 12.59
C ALA A 287 3.54 15.22 12.06
N PRO A 288 4.22 15.83 11.04
CA PRO A 288 3.92 17.18 10.59
C PRO A 288 2.58 17.29 9.87
N VAL A 289 1.97 18.49 9.96
CA VAL A 289 0.98 18.96 8.99
C VAL A 289 1.72 19.52 7.79
N VAL A 290 1.47 18.95 6.62
CA VAL A 290 2.13 19.36 5.37
C VAL A 290 1.21 20.27 4.58
N PHE A 291 1.70 21.45 4.17
CA PHE A 291 1.09 22.23 3.09
C PHE A 291 1.81 21.91 1.78
N ASN A 292 1.05 21.66 0.71
CA ASN A 292 1.56 21.39 -0.62
C ASN A 292 0.91 22.34 -1.64
N ASP A 293 1.68 22.89 -2.56
CA ASP A 293 1.27 23.96 -3.47
C ASP A 293 0.72 23.47 -4.82
N TYR A 294 0.52 22.16 -5.03
CA TYR A 294 0.11 21.64 -6.34
C TYR A 294 -1.40 21.58 -6.51
N MET A 295 -2.04 20.52 -5.98
CA MET A 295 -3.48 20.29 -6.12
C MET A 295 -4.26 21.45 -5.51
N ASN A 296 -5.38 21.83 -6.16
CA ASN A 296 -6.23 22.94 -5.71
C ASN A 296 -5.49 24.28 -5.50
N THR A 297 -4.25 24.42 -6.02
CA THR A 297 -3.41 25.60 -5.80
C THR A 297 -2.71 26.04 -7.10
N LEU A 298 -1.43 25.71 -7.29
CA LEU A 298 -0.61 26.24 -8.40
C LEU A 298 -0.49 25.30 -9.60
N LEU A 299 -0.83 24.01 -9.46
CA LEU A 299 -0.85 23.00 -10.54
C LEU A 299 0.46 22.96 -11.37
N GLY A 300 1.61 22.98 -10.69
CA GLY A 300 2.93 22.92 -11.33
C GLY A 300 3.45 24.26 -11.87
N ASP A 301 2.91 25.38 -11.40
CA ASP A 301 3.40 26.72 -11.75
C ASP A 301 3.88 27.53 -10.50
N PRO A 302 4.84 26.98 -9.70
CA PRO A 302 5.41 27.67 -8.55
C PRO A 302 6.37 28.77 -9.02
N THR A 303 6.12 30.01 -8.56
CA THR A 303 7.02 31.16 -8.76
C THR A 303 7.22 31.88 -7.44
N THR A 304 8.33 32.61 -7.28
CA THR A 304 8.58 33.41 -6.07
C THR A 304 7.36 34.27 -5.70
N GLU A 305 6.77 34.98 -6.68
CA GLU A 305 5.61 35.86 -6.49
C GLU A 305 4.39 35.14 -5.92
N LYS A 306 4.12 33.89 -6.39
CA LYS A 306 2.97 33.09 -5.96
C LYS A 306 3.22 32.38 -4.63
N LEU A 307 4.45 31.92 -4.40
CA LEU A 307 4.80 31.15 -3.23
C LEU A 307 4.90 31.96 -1.94
N LEU A 308 5.52 33.15 -1.98
CA LEU A 308 5.72 33.96 -0.78
C LEU A 308 4.42 34.20 0.02
N PRO A 309 3.31 34.66 -0.60
CA PRO A 309 2.06 34.87 0.14
C PRO A 309 1.39 33.54 0.57
N LEU A 310 1.62 32.44 -0.11
CA LEU A 310 1.14 31.11 0.31
C LEU A 310 1.91 30.59 1.52
N ILE A 311 3.25 30.80 1.55
CA ILE A 311 4.10 30.44 2.69
C ILE A 311 3.65 31.16 3.94
N ASP A 312 3.41 32.49 3.84
CA ASP A 312 2.92 33.29 4.96
C ASP A 312 1.57 32.78 5.49
N ALA A 313 0.63 32.50 4.60
CA ALA A 313 -0.69 31.98 4.96
C ALA A 313 -0.65 30.56 5.53
N ALA A 314 0.21 29.69 5.01
CA ALA A 314 0.41 28.34 5.54
C ALA A 314 1.00 28.36 6.97
N ALA A 315 1.97 29.26 7.21
CA ALA A 315 2.52 29.49 8.54
C ALA A 315 1.47 30.06 9.52
N GLU A 316 0.63 30.99 9.05
CA GLU A 316 -0.42 31.59 9.86
C GLU A 316 -1.45 30.58 10.36
N VAL A 317 -1.81 29.59 9.57
CA VAL A 317 -2.73 28.54 10.00
C VAL A 317 -2.03 27.44 10.81
N GLY A 318 -0.69 27.41 10.83
CA GLY A 318 0.12 26.50 11.63
C GLY A 318 0.54 25.23 10.90
N ALA A 319 0.80 25.27 9.59
CA ALA A 319 1.49 24.19 8.89
C ALA A 319 2.93 24.02 9.44
N ASP A 320 3.39 22.79 9.51
CA ASP A 320 4.74 22.47 10.00
C ASP A 320 5.74 22.37 8.83
N TYR A 321 5.30 21.87 7.68
CA TYR A 321 6.10 21.68 6.48
C TYR A 321 5.44 22.37 5.27
N PHE A 322 6.26 22.93 4.41
CA PHE A 322 5.82 23.52 3.14
C PHE A 322 6.51 22.82 1.99
N CYS A 323 5.75 22.09 1.18
CA CYS A 323 6.24 21.37 0.00
C CYS A 323 6.03 22.19 -1.26
N ILE A 324 7.11 22.54 -1.96
CA ILE A 324 7.07 23.08 -3.33
C ILE A 324 7.03 21.85 -4.26
N ASP A 325 5.89 21.63 -4.90
CA ASP A 325 5.62 20.47 -5.73
C ASP A 325 6.20 20.61 -7.15
N ALA A 326 5.80 19.81 -8.10
CA ALA A 326 6.32 19.77 -9.47
C ALA A 326 6.36 21.15 -10.15
N GLY A 327 7.32 21.33 -11.07
CA GLY A 327 7.47 22.55 -11.86
C GLY A 327 8.57 23.50 -11.38
N TRP A 328 9.08 23.41 -10.17
CA TRP A 328 10.11 24.30 -9.62
C TRP A 328 11.42 24.33 -10.44
N TYR A 329 11.69 23.29 -11.23
CA TYR A 329 12.88 23.09 -12.06
C TYR A 329 12.67 23.44 -13.54
N ALA A 330 11.48 23.83 -13.96
CA ALA A 330 11.14 23.98 -15.39
C ALA A 330 10.74 25.41 -15.75
N ASP A 331 11.21 25.88 -16.91
CA ASP A 331 10.85 27.22 -17.46
C ASP A 331 9.50 27.22 -18.20
N GLY A 332 8.74 26.15 -18.15
CA GLY A 332 7.45 25.99 -18.84
C GLY A 332 6.81 24.68 -18.47
N ASP A 333 6.47 23.87 -19.48
CA ASP A 333 6.00 22.52 -19.24
C ASP A 333 7.06 21.67 -18.51
N TRP A 334 6.70 21.27 -17.29
CA TRP A 334 7.58 20.54 -16.39
C TRP A 334 7.66 19.04 -16.69
N TRP A 335 6.66 18.49 -17.41
CA TRP A 335 6.46 17.05 -17.56
C TRP A 335 7.63 16.34 -18.24
N ASN A 336 8.08 16.81 -19.41
CA ASN A 336 9.10 16.17 -20.21
C ASN A 336 10.51 16.77 -20.07
N THR A 337 10.68 17.70 -19.12
CA THR A 337 11.97 18.33 -18.76
C THR A 337 12.53 17.86 -17.42
N VAL A 338 11.81 16.98 -16.72
CA VAL A 338 12.19 16.44 -15.41
C VAL A 338 13.56 15.75 -15.44
N GLY A 339 14.29 15.78 -14.32
CA GLY A 339 15.53 15.01 -14.12
C GLY A 339 16.81 15.80 -13.88
N ALA A 340 16.92 17.06 -14.31
CA ALA A 340 18.06 17.89 -14.01
C ALA A 340 18.05 18.45 -12.58
N TRP A 341 16.86 18.65 -12.02
CA TRP A 341 16.62 19.08 -10.65
C TRP A 341 17.35 20.38 -10.27
N GLN A 342 17.45 21.31 -11.23
CA GLN A 342 18.00 22.65 -11.04
C GLN A 342 16.85 23.66 -10.96
N PRO A 343 16.85 24.60 -9.99
CA PRO A 343 15.80 25.62 -9.91
C PRO A 343 15.72 26.46 -11.18
N SER A 344 14.50 26.71 -11.67
CA SER A 344 14.26 27.58 -12.80
C SER A 344 14.62 29.04 -12.47
N ALA A 345 15.52 29.64 -13.22
CA ALA A 345 15.89 31.05 -13.07
C ALA A 345 14.73 32.01 -13.45
N THR A 346 13.81 31.55 -14.31
CA THR A 346 12.63 32.32 -14.71
C THR A 346 11.60 32.35 -13.58
N ARG A 347 11.37 31.24 -12.90
CA ARG A 347 10.43 31.12 -11.78
C ARG A 347 10.98 31.75 -10.51
N PHE A 348 12.29 31.67 -10.30
CA PHE A 348 13.00 32.14 -9.13
C PHE A 348 14.14 33.09 -9.55
N PRO A 349 13.82 34.34 -9.93
CA PRO A 349 14.80 35.28 -10.49
C PRO A 349 15.91 35.67 -9.49
N ASN A 350 15.64 35.57 -8.19
CA ASN A 350 16.63 35.78 -7.12
C ASN A 350 17.19 34.46 -6.55
N GLY A 351 16.89 33.31 -7.22
CA GLY A 351 17.22 31.97 -6.75
C GLY A 351 16.13 31.35 -5.86
N LEU A 352 16.11 30.01 -5.80
CA LEU A 352 15.18 29.26 -4.96
C LEU A 352 15.40 29.56 -3.46
N ALA A 353 16.62 29.94 -3.08
CA ALA A 353 16.97 30.26 -1.68
C ALA A 353 16.06 31.33 -1.06
N GLU A 354 15.62 32.34 -1.84
CA GLU A 354 14.69 33.37 -1.35
C GLU A 354 13.41 32.76 -0.79
N VAL A 355 12.84 31.79 -1.48
CA VAL A 355 11.59 31.09 -1.07
C VAL A 355 11.87 30.15 0.09
N ILE A 356 12.96 29.41 0.05
CA ILE A 356 13.37 28.49 1.12
C ILE A 356 13.65 29.25 2.42
N ASP A 357 14.36 30.38 2.35
CA ASP A 357 14.63 31.23 3.51
C ASP A 357 13.32 31.78 4.13
N ARG A 358 12.32 32.08 3.29
CA ARG A 358 10.98 32.47 3.78
C ARG A 358 10.32 31.35 4.55
N ILE A 359 10.37 30.09 4.08
CA ILE A 359 9.84 28.92 4.78
C ILE A 359 10.55 28.78 6.15
N HIS A 360 11.88 28.80 6.16
CA HIS A 360 12.68 28.74 7.39
C HIS A 360 12.39 29.89 8.36
N SER A 361 12.19 31.13 7.86
CA SER A 361 11.89 32.28 8.70
C SER A 361 10.60 32.16 9.50
N HIS A 362 9.67 31.33 9.04
CA HIS A 362 8.44 30.98 9.74
C HIS A 362 8.59 29.71 10.62
N GLY A 363 9.77 29.10 10.69
CA GLY A 363 10.01 27.87 11.46
C GLY A 363 9.48 26.61 10.80
N MET A 364 8.99 26.69 9.56
CA MET A 364 8.56 25.51 8.78
C MET A 364 9.77 24.80 8.16
N VAL A 365 9.59 23.50 7.89
CA VAL A 365 10.58 22.68 7.15
C VAL A 365 10.26 22.75 5.65
N PRO A 366 11.24 23.13 4.80
CA PRO A 366 11.03 23.11 3.35
C PRO A 366 11.04 21.71 2.79
N GLY A 367 10.12 21.47 1.85
CA GLY A 367 10.03 20.24 1.06
C GLY A 367 10.07 20.51 -0.43
N LEU A 368 10.52 19.51 -1.19
CA LEU A 368 10.52 19.53 -2.65
C LEU A 368 9.95 18.22 -3.23
N TRP A 369 9.27 18.36 -4.36
CA TRP A 369 8.85 17.23 -5.18
C TRP A 369 10.00 16.75 -6.05
N LEU A 370 10.19 15.43 -6.11
CA LEU A 370 11.09 14.75 -7.04
C LEU A 370 10.37 13.54 -7.66
N GLU A 371 10.77 13.18 -8.88
CA GLU A 371 10.38 11.92 -9.53
C GLU A 371 11.66 11.14 -9.87
N PRO A 372 12.15 10.30 -8.92
CA PRO A 372 13.52 9.77 -8.99
C PRO A 372 13.74 8.75 -10.11
N GLU A 373 12.70 8.11 -10.61
CA GLU A 373 12.83 6.99 -11.54
C GLU A 373 12.75 7.39 -13.02
N VAL A 374 12.65 8.69 -13.32
CA VAL A 374 12.48 9.15 -14.70
C VAL A 374 13.41 10.30 -15.08
N ILE A 375 13.71 10.38 -16.36
CA ILE A 375 14.37 11.53 -17.00
C ILE A 375 13.51 11.95 -18.20
N GLY A 376 13.05 13.18 -18.23
CA GLY A 376 12.30 13.74 -19.35
C GLY A 376 13.11 13.69 -20.65
N VAL A 377 12.47 13.37 -21.76
CA VAL A 377 13.15 13.26 -23.07
C VAL A 377 13.80 14.59 -23.52
N ARG A 378 13.33 15.73 -22.96
CA ARG A 378 13.87 17.07 -23.21
C ARG A 378 14.84 17.55 -22.12
N SER A 379 15.06 16.75 -21.07
CA SER A 379 16.04 17.07 -20.04
C SER A 379 17.46 16.97 -20.59
N PRO A 380 18.38 17.88 -20.27
CA PRO A 380 19.79 17.74 -20.66
C PRO A 380 20.40 16.43 -20.13
N ILE A 381 19.98 15.97 -18.96
CA ILE A 381 20.42 14.73 -18.33
C ILE A 381 20.17 13.49 -19.20
N ALA A 382 19.15 13.52 -20.07
CA ALA A 382 18.89 12.45 -21.02
C ALA A 382 20.06 12.18 -21.99
N HIS A 383 20.92 13.19 -22.23
CA HIS A 383 22.08 13.10 -23.08
C HIS A 383 23.39 12.98 -22.30
N GLU A 384 23.41 13.34 -21.03
CA GLU A 384 24.59 13.30 -20.17
C GLU A 384 24.80 11.93 -19.54
N LEU A 385 23.70 11.27 -19.14
CA LEU A 385 23.78 9.93 -18.59
C LEU A 385 24.05 8.88 -19.68
N PRO A 386 24.89 7.88 -19.38
CA PRO A 386 25.17 6.78 -20.30
C PRO A 386 23.93 5.90 -20.51
N ASP A 387 23.87 5.16 -21.62
CA ASP A 387 22.73 4.30 -21.95
C ASP A 387 22.45 3.22 -20.90
N ASP A 388 23.48 2.80 -20.16
CA ASP A 388 23.31 1.82 -19.09
C ASP A 388 22.62 2.38 -17.84
N ALA A 389 22.39 3.69 -17.77
CA ALA A 389 21.57 4.30 -16.73
C ALA A 389 20.07 4.13 -16.95
N PHE A 390 19.64 3.62 -18.11
CA PHE A 390 18.23 3.53 -18.48
C PHE A 390 17.76 2.09 -18.64
N LEU A 391 16.49 1.84 -18.34
CA LEU A 391 15.82 0.61 -18.74
C LEU A 391 15.77 0.53 -20.28
N THR A 392 16.08 -0.63 -20.83
CA THR A 392 16.04 -0.86 -22.28
C THR A 392 15.24 -2.10 -22.62
N ARG A 393 14.68 -2.11 -23.84
CA ARG A 393 14.13 -3.31 -24.48
C ARG A 393 14.73 -3.45 -25.85
N ARG A 394 15.37 -4.58 -26.11
CA ARG A 394 16.09 -4.85 -27.37
C ARG A 394 17.09 -3.74 -27.74
N GLY A 395 17.78 -3.23 -26.74
CA GLY A 395 18.77 -2.15 -26.89
C GLY A 395 18.20 -0.74 -27.10
N VAL A 396 16.87 -0.55 -27.00
CA VAL A 396 16.23 0.77 -27.09
C VAL A 396 15.77 1.21 -25.70
N ARG A 397 16.07 2.46 -25.30
CA ARG A 397 15.61 3.02 -24.04
C ARG A 397 14.08 2.94 -23.93
N VAL A 398 13.57 2.49 -22.80
CA VAL A 398 12.14 2.52 -22.53
C VAL A 398 11.70 3.97 -22.33
N ALA A 399 10.74 4.40 -23.13
CA ALA A 399 10.17 5.74 -23.07
C ALA A 399 8.65 5.63 -22.94
N GLU A 400 8.12 6.28 -21.91
CA GLU A 400 6.67 6.32 -21.64
C GLU A 400 6.26 7.77 -21.35
N SER A 401 5.22 8.24 -22.00
CA SER A 401 4.67 9.60 -21.82
C SER A 401 5.73 10.72 -21.92
N GLY A 402 6.72 10.60 -22.80
CA GLY A 402 7.79 11.60 -22.96
C GLY A 402 8.88 11.55 -21.89
N ARG A 403 9.06 10.41 -21.23
CA ARG A 403 10.06 10.19 -20.19
C ARG A 403 10.81 8.89 -20.43
N TYR A 404 12.14 8.90 -20.23
CA TYR A 404 12.97 7.72 -20.13
C TYR A 404 12.94 7.20 -18.70
N LEU A 405 12.94 5.90 -18.52
CA LEU A 405 12.94 5.25 -17.22
C LEU A 405 14.36 4.92 -16.78
N LEU A 406 14.77 5.39 -15.61
CA LEU A 406 16.07 5.07 -15.01
C LEU A 406 16.12 3.61 -14.57
N ASP A 407 17.29 3.02 -14.68
CA ASP A 407 17.59 1.69 -14.17
C ASP A 407 18.36 1.80 -12.84
N LEU A 408 17.67 1.63 -11.71
CA LEU A 408 18.31 1.75 -10.39
C LEU A 408 19.34 0.64 -10.09
N ARG A 409 19.50 -0.34 -10.98
CA ARG A 409 20.63 -1.29 -10.95
C ARG A 409 21.92 -0.63 -11.44
N SER A 410 21.83 0.42 -12.28
CA SER A 410 22.98 1.18 -12.78
C SER A 410 23.60 2.07 -11.69
N THR A 411 24.90 2.02 -11.57
CA THR A 411 25.65 2.90 -10.67
C THR A 411 25.54 4.37 -11.11
N ALA A 412 25.50 4.64 -12.42
CA ALA A 412 25.37 5.99 -12.94
C ALA A 412 24.00 6.61 -12.59
N ALA A 413 22.91 5.82 -12.69
CA ALA A 413 21.58 6.27 -12.30
C ALA A 413 21.51 6.62 -10.80
N ARG A 414 22.00 5.72 -9.93
CA ARG A 414 22.03 5.98 -8.49
C ARG A 414 22.93 7.17 -8.13
N ALA A 415 24.10 7.29 -8.73
CA ALA A 415 25.00 8.42 -8.47
C ALA A 415 24.38 9.77 -8.83
N HIS A 416 23.62 9.84 -9.92
CA HIS A 416 22.84 11.05 -10.28
C HIS A 416 21.82 11.41 -9.22
N LEU A 417 21.05 10.44 -8.73
CA LEU A 417 20.05 10.66 -7.70
C LEU A 417 20.67 11.02 -6.35
N ASP A 418 21.74 10.33 -5.95
CA ASP A 418 22.46 10.61 -4.71
C ASP A 418 23.02 12.05 -4.71
N GLN A 419 23.69 12.44 -5.79
CA GLN A 419 24.20 13.81 -5.94
C GLN A 419 23.09 14.85 -5.89
N THR A 420 21.94 14.54 -6.49
CA THR A 420 20.76 15.44 -6.48
C THR A 420 20.24 15.64 -5.07
N VAL A 421 19.92 14.55 -4.35
CA VAL A 421 19.36 14.64 -3.01
C VAL A 421 20.36 15.26 -2.03
N ASP A 422 21.62 14.79 -2.04
CA ASP A 422 22.67 15.32 -1.16
C ASP A 422 22.91 16.83 -1.39
N ARG A 423 22.82 17.29 -2.64
CA ARG A 423 22.93 18.71 -2.98
C ARG A 423 21.74 19.51 -2.45
N LEU A 424 20.51 19.07 -2.71
CA LEU A 424 19.30 19.79 -2.28
C LEU A 424 19.21 19.88 -0.75
N VAL A 425 19.56 18.81 -0.04
CA VAL A 425 19.62 18.80 1.42
C VAL A 425 20.71 19.78 1.92
N ARG A 426 21.92 19.74 1.34
CA ARG A 426 23.05 20.56 1.78
C ARG A 426 22.86 22.04 1.44
N GLU A 427 22.40 22.36 0.23
CA GLU A 427 22.30 23.74 -0.25
C GLU A 427 21.10 24.50 0.26
N PHE A 428 19.96 23.80 0.42
CA PHE A 428 18.70 24.42 0.76
C PHE A 428 18.12 23.95 2.11
N GLY A 429 18.77 23.02 2.80
CA GLY A 429 18.25 22.49 4.05
C GLY A 429 16.92 21.76 3.92
N ILE A 430 16.71 21.09 2.76
CA ILE A 430 15.47 20.34 2.52
C ILE A 430 15.35 19.22 3.54
N GLY A 431 14.24 19.19 4.26
CA GLY A 431 13.92 18.15 5.26
C GLY A 431 12.76 17.24 4.86
N PHE A 432 12.15 17.47 3.69
CA PHE A 432 11.04 16.68 3.17
C PHE A 432 11.13 16.50 1.67
N PHE A 433 10.93 15.29 1.18
CA PHE A 433 10.72 15.03 -0.24
C PHE A 433 9.39 14.31 -0.47
N LYS A 434 8.64 14.76 -1.47
CA LYS A 434 7.58 13.98 -2.11
C LYS A 434 8.20 13.24 -3.28
N PHE A 435 8.42 11.92 -3.14
CA PHE A 435 8.90 11.06 -4.21
C PHE A 435 7.71 10.51 -4.99
N ASP A 436 7.63 10.91 -6.23
CA ASP A 436 6.54 10.54 -7.13
C ASP A 436 6.98 9.52 -8.19
N ASN A 437 6.03 8.85 -8.81
CA ASN A 437 6.21 7.98 -9.96
C ASN A 437 4.96 8.01 -10.85
N ASN A 438 5.01 8.83 -11.89
CA ASN A 438 3.86 9.06 -12.78
C ASN A 438 3.94 8.26 -14.10
N THR A 439 4.84 7.28 -14.17
CA THR A 439 5.10 6.57 -15.43
C THR A 439 5.29 5.08 -15.18
N MET A 440 4.44 4.26 -15.82
CA MET A 440 4.54 2.81 -15.76
C MET A 440 5.68 2.26 -16.63
N THR A 441 6.38 1.25 -16.13
CA THR A 441 7.46 0.56 -16.88
C THR A 441 6.94 -0.42 -17.93
N GLY A 442 5.64 -0.74 -17.95
CA GLY A 442 5.12 -1.87 -18.73
C GLY A 442 5.74 -3.20 -18.25
N PRO A 443 6.00 -4.18 -19.14
CA PRO A 443 6.47 -5.51 -18.75
C PRO A 443 7.91 -5.54 -18.18
N GLY A 444 8.68 -4.44 -18.28
CA GLY A 444 10.03 -4.35 -17.70
C GLY A 444 11.15 -4.18 -18.72
N THR A 445 12.27 -4.86 -18.52
CA THR A 445 13.51 -4.70 -19.29
C THR A 445 14.21 -6.04 -19.48
N ASP A 446 14.74 -6.28 -20.68
CA ASP A 446 15.58 -7.45 -20.99
C ASP A 446 17.06 -7.25 -20.64
N LYS A 447 17.44 -6.05 -20.23
CA LYS A 447 18.80 -5.73 -19.85
C LYS A 447 19.16 -6.37 -18.51
N GLY A 448 20.19 -7.21 -18.48
CA GLY A 448 20.73 -7.82 -17.26
C GLY A 448 19.72 -8.68 -16.50
N GLY A 449 18.74 -9.25 -17.20
CA GLY A 449 17.78 -10.21 -16.70
C GLY A 449 17.59 -11.35 -17.69
N THR A 450 17.10 -12.50 -17.25
CA THR A 450 16.75 -13.64 -18.11
C THR A 450 15.44 -13.40 -18.88
N SER A 451 14.60 -12.52 -18.37
CA SER A 451 13.32 -12.16 -18.96
C SER A 451 12.97 -10.68 -18.64
N LEU A 452 11.94 -10.14 -19.31
CA LEU A 452 11.49 -8.76 -19.05
C LEU A 452 11.03 -8.57 -17.61
N GLY A 453 10.22 -9.48 -17.10
CA GLY A 453 9.71 -9.46 -15.72
C GLY A 453 10.81 -9.66 -14.69
N HIS A 454 11.85 -10.47 -14.98
CA HIS A 454 13.01 -10.59 -14.08
C HIS A 454 13.82 -9.28 -14.02
N GLY A 455 14.06 -8.65 -15.16
CA GLY A 455 14.72 -7.36 -15.21
C GLY A 455 13.98 -6.28 -14.42
N LEU A 456 12.64 -6.26 -14.46
CA LEU A 456 11.82 -5.35 -13.67
C LEU A 456 11.90 -5.66 -12.18
N LEU A 457 11.79 -6.93 -11.78
CA LEU A 457 11.90 -7.35 -10.37
C LEU A 457 13.23 -6.89 -9.76
N GLU A 458 14.33 -7.06 -10.47
CA GLU A 458 15.65 -6.65 -9.99
C GLU A 458 15.83 -5.13 -9.95
N HIS A 459 15.19 -4.39 -10.87
CA HIS A 459 15.11 -2.92 -10.79
C HIS A 459 14.33 -2.48 -9.54
N GLN A 460 13.16 -3.08 -9.29
CA GLN A 460 12.35 -2.75 -8.10
C GLN A 460 13.10 -3.05 -6.78
N ARG A 461 13.82 -4.17 -6.73
CA ARG A 461 14.70 -4.48 -5.60
C ARG A 461 15.84 -3.47 -5.44
N ALA A 462 16.38 -2.98 -6.53
CA ALA A 462 17.44 -1.95 -6.51
C ALA A 462 16.90 -0.60 -6.00
N LEU A 463 15.66 -0.24 -6.35
CA LEU A 463 14.99 0.93 -5.81
C LEU A 463 14.84 0.84 -4.28
N LEU A 464 14.37 -0.30 -3.77
CA LEU A 464 14.22 -0.49 -2.32
C LEU A 464 15.57 -0.37 -1.59
N ARG A 465 16.64 -0.96 -2.13
CA ARG A 465 18.00 -0.82 -1.57
C ARG A 465 18.48 0.64 -1.60
N TRP A 466 18.25 1.36 -2.70
CA TRP A 466 18.59 2.77 -2.80
C TRP A 466 17.87 3.63 -1.76
N LEU A 467 16.58 3.35 -1.50
CA LEU A 467 15.80 4.03 -0.44
C LEU A 467 16.35 3.74 0.96
N ASP A 468 16.73 2.49 1.25
CA ASP A 468 17.35 2.11 2.52
C ASP A 468 18.71 2.83 2.72
N ASP A 469 19.54 2.91 1.67
CA ASP A 469 20.82 3.61 1.68
C ASP A 469 20.64 5.12 1.83
N LEU A 470 19.68 5.71 1.13
CA LEU A 470 19.35 7.13 1.23
C LEU A 470 18.96 7.54 2.64
N GLN A 471 18.04 6.78 3.26
CA GLN A 471 17.59 7.06 4.62
C GLN A 471 18.67 6.79 5.68
N THR A 472 19.66 5.94 5.38
CA THR A 472 20.84 5.76 6.23
C THR A 472 21.75 6.97 6.18
N ARG A 473 21.91 7.61 5.01
CA ARG A 473 22.69 8.85 4.85
C ARG A 473 21.98 10.08 5.42
N HIS A 474 20.64 10.10 5.31
CA HIS A 474 19.80 11.23 5.74
C HIS A 474 18.72 10.77 6.73
N PRO A 475 19.07 10.41 7.98
CA PRO A 475 18.13 9.82 8.94
C PRO A 475 17.02 10.76 9.41
N ASP A 476 17.20 12.07 9.23
CA ASP A 476 16.24 13.12 9.58
C ASP A 476 15.33 13.53 8.43
N LEU A 477 15.55 12.98 7.23
CA LEU A 477 14.78 13.28 6.04
C LEU A 477 13.46 12.50 6.05
N LEU A 478 12.35 13.22 5.96
CA LEU A 478 11.03 12.62 5.82
C LEU A 478 10.70 12.49 4.32
N ILE A 479 10.25 11.30 3.91
CA ILE A 479 9.93 11.01 2.51
C ILE A 479 8.48 10.55 2.41
N GLU A 480 7.72 11.21 1.55
CA GLU A 480 6.39 10.81 1.11
C GLU A 480 6.52 9.91 -0.12
N ASN A 481 5.81 8.78 -0.09
CA ASN A 481 5.57 7.92 -1.24
C ASN A 481 4.37 8.45 -2.02
N CYS A 482 4.55 8.67 -3.30
CA CYS A 482 3.52 9.03 -4.26
C CYS A 482 3.73 8.26 -5.57
N ALA A 483 2.68 7.96 -6.26
CA ALA A 483 2.70 7.48 -7.65
C ALA A 483 1.38 7.87 -8.28
N SER A 484 1.26 9.11 -8.79
CA SER A 484 -0.03 9.69 -9.17
C SER A 484 -1.08 9.41 -8.07
N GLY A 485 -0.84 9.88 -6.84
CA GLY A 485 -1.55 9.44 -5.66
C GLY A 485 -1.12 8.05 -5.20
N ALA A 486 -2.03 7.08 -5.15
CA ALA A 486 -1.79 5.76 -4.57
C ALA A 486 -1.67 4.62 -5.58
N MET A 487 -1.05 4.85 -6.75
CA MET A 487 -0.82 3.79 -7.73
C MET A 487 0.33 2.84 -7.35
N ARG A 488 1.11 3.16 -6.29
CA ARG A 488 2.17 2.31 -5.73
C ARG A 488 2.15 2.36 -4.19
N MET A 489 1.02 1.99 -3.60
CA MET A 489 0.74 1.99 -2.17
C MET A 489 0.87 0.57 -1.60
N ASP A 490 2.08 0.04 -1.59
CA ASP A 490 2.40 -1.30 -1.11
C ASP A 490 3.37 -1.28 0.09
N TYR A 491 3.45 -2.41 0.80
CA TYR A 491 4.30 -2.50 2.00
C TYR A 491 5.77 -2.89 1.73
N ALA A 492 6.21 -3.03 0.50
CA ALA A 492 7.64 -2.95 0.19
C ALA A 492 8.13 -1.49 0.26
N MET A 493 7.32 -0.55 -0.25
CA MET A 493 7.58 0.89 -0.15
C MET A 493 7.28 1.42 1.26
N LEU A 494 6.08 1.15 1.80
CA LEU A 494 5.60 1.74 3.07
C LEU A 494 6.26 1.15 4.32
N ALA A 495 6.89 -0.01 4.25
CA ALA A 495 7.77 -0.48 5.32
C ALA A 495 8.99 0.44 5.50
N ARG A 496 9.36 1.21 4.46
CA ARG A 496 10.54 2.09 4.41
C ARG A 496 10.19 3.57 4.48
N LEU A 497 9.15 3.98 3.76
CA LEU A 497 8.78 5.38 3.61
C LEU A 497 7.77 5.83 4.68
N HIS A 498 7.74 7.12 4.96
CA HIS A 498 7.11 7.69 6.15
C HIS A 498 5.64 8.02 5.93
N LEU A 499 5.30 8.51 4.74
CA LEU A 499 3.98 8.99 4.37
C LEU A 499 3.58 8.43 3.00
N GLN A 500 2.27 8.32 2.77
CA GLN A 500 1.66 7.92 1.51
C GLN A 500 0.64 8.95 1.06
N SER A 501 0.82 9.54 -0.12
CA SER A 501 -0.28 10.28 -0.79
C SER A 501 -1.39 9.31 -1.14
N THR A 502 -2.60 9.52 -0.63
CA THR A 502 -3.68 8.54 -0.77
C THR A 502 -4.50 8.70 -2.04
N SER A 503 -4.48 9.86 -2.68
CA SER A 503 -5.13 10.13 -3.98
C SER A 503 -4.84 11.53 -4.49
N ASP A 504 -4.95 11.73 -5.79
CA ASP A 504 -5.01 13.04 -6.46
C ASP A 504 -6.45 13.54 -6.67
N GLN A 505 -7.46 12.91 -6.08
CA GLN A 505 -8.86 13.29 -6.21
C GLN A 505 -9.14 14.62 -5.52
N GLU A 506 -9.57 15.65 -6.28
CA GLU A 506 -9.83 16.99 -5.73
C GLU A 506 -11.30 17.21 -5.30
N ASP A 507 -12.24 16.38 -5.78
CA ASP A 507 -13.64 16.47 -5.34
C ASP A 507 -13.79 15.91 -3.93
N PRO A 508 -14.18 16.71 -2.91
CA PRO A 508 -14.28 16.24 -1.53
C PRO A 508 -15.28 15.10 -1.34
N LEU A 509 -16.37 15.06 -2.10
CA LEU A 509 -17.37 14.01 -2.00
C LEU A 509 -16.88 12.68 -2.54
N LEU A 510 -16.05 12.70 -3.59
CA LEU A 510 -15.40 11.52 -4.15
C LEU A 510 -14.16 11.11 -3.32
N TYR A 511 -13.54 12.06 -2.62
CA TYR A 511 -12.41 11.77 -1.75
C TYR A 511 -12.81 11.07 -0.44
N ALA A 512 -14.02 11.32 0.07
CA ALA A 512 -14.51 10.73 1.32
C ALA A 512 -14.42 9.19 1.36
N PRO A 513 -14.92 8.41 0.36
CA PRO A 513 -14.75 6.96 0.34
C PRO A 513 -13.28 6.53 0.25
N ILE A 514 -12.40 7.30 -0.41
CA ILE A 514 -10.97 7.02 -0.49
C ILE A 514 -10.33 7.13 0.89
N THR A 515 -10.57 8.25 1.59
CA THR A 515 -10.09 8.46 2.96
C THR A 515 -10.59 7.37 3.92
N ALA A 516 -11.90 7.11 3.90
CA ALA A 516 -12.50 6.15 4.81
C ALA A 516 -12.01 4.72 4.59
N ALA A 517 -11.68 4.35 3.34
CA ALA A 517 -11.20 3.01 3.01
C ALA A 517 -9.67 2.86 3.11
N ALA A 518 -8.90 3.94 3.09
CA ALA A 518 -7.44 3.91 3.10
C ALA A 518 -6.84 3.05 4.23
N PRO A 519 -7.36 3.06 5.49
CA PRO A 519 -6.82 2.23 6.56
C PRO A 519 -6.91 0.71 6.31
N ALA A 520 -7.68 0.27 5.35
CA ALA A 520 -7.68 -1.13 4.93
C ALA A 520 -6.38 -1.52 4.18
N ALA A 521 -5.64 -0.55 3.63
CA ALA A 521 -4.42 -0.78 2.84
C ALA A 521 -3.18 -0.09 3.39
N VAL A 522 -3.30 1.02 4.10
CA VAL A 522 -2.18 1.82 4.64
C VAL A 522 -2.42 2.13 6.12
N LEU A 523 -1.34 2.25 6.90
CA LEU A 523 -1.47 2.64 8.31
C LEU A 523 -2.05 4.06 8.43
N PRO A 524 -2.97 4.31 9.38
CA PRO A 524 -3.50 5.66 9.60
C PRO A 524 -2.40 6.71 9.78
N GLU A 525 -1.35 6.38 10.52
CA GLU A 525 -0.19 7.24 10.78
C GLU A 525 0.73 7.44 9.55
N GLN A 526 0.48 6.76 8.43
CA GLN A 526 1.18 6.94 7.15
C GLN A 526 0.29 7.54 6.06
N ALA A 527 -1.04 7.50 6.23
CA ALA A 527 -2.01 7.90 5.21
C ALA A 527 -2.10 9.42 5.09
N GLY A 528 -1.40 10.00 4.13
CA GLY A 528 -1.49 11.43 3.79
C GLY A 528 -2.82 11.72 3.10
N HIS A 529 -3.78 12.23 3.87
CA HIS A 529 -5.10 12.61 3.38
C HIS A 529 -5.18 14.09 3.07
N TRP A 530 -5.65 14.40 1.88
CA TRP A 530 -5.74 15.76 1.38
C TRP A 530 -7.00 16.47 1.87
N ALA A 531 -6.82 17.66 2.42
CA ALA A 531 -7.87 18.63 2.65
C ALA A 531 -7.78 19.73 1.61
N TYR A 532 -8.83 19.88 0.80
CA TYR A 532 -8.92 20.85 -0.30
C TYR A 532 -10.01 21.91 -0.02
N PRO A 533 -9.86 22.78 1.01
CA PRO A 533 -10.82 23.82 1.26
C PRO A 533 -10.79 24.87 0.14
N ILE A 534 -11.97 25.31 -0.30
CA ILE A 534 -12.13 26.32 -1.36
C ILE A 534 -12.78 27.55 -0.76
N SER A 535 -12.14 28.73 -0.93
CA SER A 535 -12.68 29.99 -0.45
C SER A 535 -14.03 30.32 -1.09
N GLY A 536 -14.97 30.77 -0.27
CA GLY A 536 -16.33 31.10 -0.70
C GLY A 536 -17.30 29.91 -0.73
N SER A 537 -16.86 28.70 -0.38
CA SER A 537 -17.75 27.57 -0.10
C SER A 537 -18.62 27.82 1.13
N THR A 538 -19.75 27.13 1.23
CA THR A 538 -20.54 27.13 2.48
C THR A 538 -19.72 26.55 3.64
N ARG A 539 -20.13 26.84 4.87
CA ARG A 539 -19.46 26.32 6.08
C ARG A 539 -19.41 24.78 6.08
N GLU A 540 -20.49 24.11 5.63
CA GLU A 540 -20.58 22.66 5.62
C GLU A 540 -19.66 22.06 4.54
N GLU A 541 -19.64 22.59 3.31
CA GLU A 541 -18.72 22.16 2.26
C GLU A 541 -17.26 22.33 2.66
N PHE A 542 -16.93 23.47 3.28
CA PHE A 542 -15.58 23.74 3.78
C PHE A 542 -15.18 22.77 4.91
N THR A 543 -16.12 22.51 5.85
CA THR A 543 -15.95 21.54 6.94
C THR A 543 -15.76 20.14 6.37
N PHE A 544 -16.57 19.74 5.37
CA PHE A 544 -16.48 18.44 4.71
C PHE A 544 -15.08 18.20 4.11
N ALA A 545 -14.55 19.19 3.39
CA ALA A 545 -13.20 19.11 2.81
C ALA A 545 -12.12 18.93 3.88
N LEU A 546 -12.24 19.63 5.03
CA LEU A 546 -11.28 19.51 6.13
C LEU A 546 -11.39 18.15 6.85
N VAL A 547 -12.60 17.63 7.03
CA VAL A 547 -12.82 16.29 7.65
C VAL A 547 -12.11 15.19 6.88
N ASN A 548 -12.02 15.29 5.55
CA ASN A 548 -11.28 14.31 4.74
C ASN A 548 -9.81 14.18 5.17
N GLY A 549 -9.17 15.25 5.65
CA GLY A 549 -7.77 15.22 6.07
C GLY A 549 -7.54 14.68 7.49
N ILE A 550 -8.54 14.75 8.38
CA ILE A 550 -8.33 14.56 9.83
C ILE A 550 -7.99 13.11 10.22
N PRO A 551 -8.61 12.05 9.69
CA PRO A 551 -8.45 10.69 10.22
C PRO A 551 -7.13 9.99 9.86
N GLY A 552 -6.18 10.68 9.23
CA GLY A 552 -4.85 10.20 8.89
C GLY A 552 -3.78 11.24 9.19
N ARG A 553 -2.90 11.49 8.24
CA ARG A 553 -1.92 12.58 8.23
C ARG A 553 -2.49 13.70 7.37
N LEU A 554 -2.77 14.83 7.99
CA LEU A 554 -3.46 15.92 7.31
C LEU A 554 -2.51 16.65 6.35
N TYR A 555 -2.84 16.62 5.06
CA TYR A 555 -2.24 17.40 4.00
C TYR A 555 -3.16 18.55 3.63
N LEU A 556 -2.65 19.76 3.71
CA LEU A 556 -3.39 20.96 3.38
C LEU A 556 -2.94 21.50 2.03
N SER A 557 -3.87 21.86 1.19
CA SER A 557 -3.63 22.54 -0.08
C SER A 557 -4.75 23.53 -0.36
N GLY A 558 -4.49 24.52 -1.20
CA GLY A 558 -5.45 25.56 -1.56
C GLY A 558 -4.87 26.96 -1.45
N HIS A 559 -5.56 27.94 -2.04
CA HIS A 559 -5.16 29.35 -2.00
C HIS A 559 -5.44 30.00 -0.62
N LEU A 560 -4.73 29.57 0.43
CA LEU A 560 -4.92 30.08 1.80
C LEU A 560 -4.79 31.60 1.88
N ASN A 561 -3.91 32.19 1.07
CA ASN A 561 -3.68 33.63 0.99
C ASN A 561 -4.87 34.44 0.42
N ARG A 562 -5.94 33.77 -0.01
CA ARG A 562 -7.18 34.37 -0.53
C ARG A 562 -8.38 34.12 0.39
N MET A 563 -8.19 33.39 1.46
CA MET A 563 -9.25 32.99 2.40
C MET A 563 -9.57 34.12 3.39
N THR A 564 -10.80 34.13 3.83
CA THR A 564 -11.27 35.06 4.87
C THR A 564 -10.74 34.62 6.25
N PRO A 565 -10.66 35.55 7.24
CA PRO A 565 -10.28 35.16 8.60
C PRO A 565 -11.12 34.04 9.21
N THR A 566 -12.42 33.97 8.91
CA THR A 566 -13.33 32.90 9.39
C THR A 566 -12.97 31.54 8.79
N GLU A 567 -12.62 31.51 7.51
CA GLU A 567 -12.16 30.27 6.84
C GLU A 567 -10.83 29.81 7.41
N LEU A 568 -9.87 30.73 7.63
CA LEU A 568 -8.59 30.43 8.26
C LEU A 568 -8.75 29.93 9.71
N ASP A 569 -9.70 30.50 10.49
CA ASP A 569 -10.02 30.03 11.84
C ASP A 569 -10.57 28.60 11.83
N LEU A 570 -11.37 28.25 10.84
CA LEU A 570 -11.89 26.89 10.69
C LEU A 570 -10.75 25.90 10.35
N ILE A 571 -9.80 26.29 9.49
CA ILE A 571 -8.59 25.50 9.23
C ILE A 571 -7.78 25.31 10.52
N ARG A 572 -7.50 26.35 11.29
CA ARG A 572 -6.79 26.24 12.58
C ARG A 572 -7.49 25.28 13.53
N SER A 573 -8.84 25.33 13.59
CA SER A 573 -9.63 24.39 14.38
C SER A 573 -9.48 22.94 13.91
N ALA A 574 -9.48 22.70 12.58
CA ALA A 574 -9.25 21.37 12.01
C ALA A 574 -7.84 20.85 12.32
N LEU A 575 -6.81 21.70 12.20
CA LEU A 575 -5.43 21.34 12.54
C LEU A 575 -5.28 21.01 14.04
N ALA A 576 -5.96 21.76 14.91
CA ALA A 576 -5.98 21.48 16.35
C ALA A 576 -6.65 20.12 16.65
N ALA A 577 -7.78 19.83 16.00
CA ALA A 577 -8.46 18.54 16.12
C ALA A 577 -7.58 17.39 15.60
N HIS A 578 -6.94 17.56 14.45
CA HIS A 578 -6.01 16.59 13.90
C HIS A 578 -4.85 16.31 14.86
N ARG A 579 -4.18 17.35 15.39
CA ARG A 579 -3.07 17.19 16.34
C ARG A 579 -3.48 16.43 17.60
N ALA A 580 -4.70 16.61 18.07
CA ALA A 580 -5.22 15.88 19.22
C ALA A 580 -5.44 14.38 18.99
N ILE A 581 -5.47 13.92 17.73
CA ILE A 581 -5.56 12.49 17.37
C ILE A 581 -4.16 11.87 17.23
N LEU A 582 -3.14 12.67 16.85
CA LEU A 582 -1.82 12.17 16.49
C LEU A 582 -1.15 11.34 17.58
N ASP A 583 -1.33 11.73 18.85
CA ASP A 583 -0.73 11.01 19.99
C ASP A 583 -1.27 9.59 20.17
N ASP A 584 -2.48 9.33 19.66
CA ASP A 584 -3.16 8.03 19.74
C ASP A 584 -2.98 7.20 18.46
N LEU A 585 -2.74 7.87 17.32
CA LEU A 585 -2.93 7.34 15.97
C LEU A 585 -2.14 6.05 15.70
N ASP A 586 -0.93 5.93 16.22
CA ASP A 586 -0.05 4.77 16.04
C ASP A 586 -0.47 3.53 16.87
N THR A 587 -1.49 3.68 17.72
CA THR A 587 -2.07 2.59 18.52
C THR A 587 -3.47 2.18 18.02
N LEU A 588 -4.14 3.06 17.29
CA LEU A 588 -5.52 2.84 16.83
C LEU A 588 -5.58 1.80 15.70
N VAL A 589 -6.69 1.06 15.64
CA VAL A 589 -6.99 0.12 14.56
C VAL A 589 -8.32 0.47 13.88
N PRO A 590 -8.44 0.29 12.56
CA PRO A 590 -9.64 0.68 11.83
C PRO A 590 -10.79 -0.32 12.00
N ALA A 591 -12.03 0.19 11.95
CA ALA A 591 -13.25 -0.57 11.76
C ALA A 591 -14.27 0.27 10.97
N TRP A 592 -15.19 -0.41 10.31
CA TRP A 592 -16.20 0.24 9.46
C TRP A 592 -17.61 -0.12 9.92
N PRO A 593 -18.24 0.70 10.76
CA PRO A 593 -19.58 0.40 11.31
C PRO A 593 -20.70 0.24 10.27
N LEU A 594 -20.52 0.83 9.07
CA LEU A 594 -21.43 0.68 7.94
C LEU A 594 -20.94 -0.29 6.86
N GLY A 595 -19.82 -0.97 7.07
CA GLY A 595 -19.10 -1.70 6.05
C GLY A 595 -18.01 -0.86 5.40
N LEU A 596 -17.10 -1.52 4.64
CA LEU A 596 -16.16 -0.81 3.79
C LEU A 596 -16.93 0.04 2.79
N PRO A 597 -16.55 1.31 2.61
CA PRO A 597 -17.32 2.22 1.77
C PRO A 597 -17.30 1.79 0.31
N THR A 598 -18.46 1.92 -0.32
CA THR A 598 -18.57 1.86 -1.77
C THR A 598 -18.51 3.27 -2.37
N TRP A 599 -18.28 3.33 -3.69
CA TRP A 599 -18.19 4.61 -4.40
C TRP A 599 -19.49 5.44 -4.39
N THR A 600 -20.62 4.79 -4.13
CA THR A 600 -21.97 5.38 -4.22
C THR A 600 -22.70 5.50 -2.89
N ASP A 601 -22.07 5.14 -1.76
CA ASP A 601 -22.72 5.21 -0.46
C ASP A 601 -23.03 6.65 -0.07
N ASP A 602 -24.25 6.88 0.42
CA ASP A 602 -24.69 8.18 0.95
C ASP A 602 -24.05 8.48 2.31
N TRP A 603 -24.01 7.46 3.17
CA TRP A 603 -23.38 7.52 4.47
C TRP A 603 -22.13 6.66 4.52
N ILE A 604 -21.05 7.23 5.00
CA ILE A 604 -19.78 6.54 5.23
C ILE A 604 -19.37 6.75 6.68
N ALA A 605 -18.83 5.70 7.31
CA ALA A 605 -18.31 5.78 8.67
C ALA A 605 -16.99 5.00 8.80
N LEU A 606 -15.96 5.67 9.33
CA LEU A 606 -14.69 5.08 9.73
C LEU A 606 -14.52 5.28 11.23
N SER A 607 -14.26 4.19 11.96
CA SER A 607 -13.88 4.25 13.37
C SER A 607 -12.42 3.84 13.53
N LEU A 608 -11.61 4.68 14.13
CA LEU A 608 -10.25 4.35 14.57
C LEU A 608 -10.31 4.05 16.07
N ASN A 609 -10.11 2.78 16.45
CA ASN A 609 -10.41 2.26 17.77
C ASN A 609 -9.15 2.01 18.59
N GLY A 610 -9.07 2.59 19.77
CA GLY A 610 -8.13 2.27 20.82
C GLY A 610 -8.78 1.59 22.02
N PRO A 611 -8.02 1.29 23.09
CA PRO A 611 -8.56 0.63 24.29
C PRO A 611 -9.71 1.41 24.97
N ASP A 612 -9.52 2.72 25.16
CA ASP A 612 -10.41 3.59 25.92
C ASP A 612 -11.07 4.69 25.07
N ILE A 613 -10.45 5.02 23.94
CA ILE A 613 -10.85 6.12 23.06
C ILE A 613 -10.99 5.59 21.65
N SER A 614 -12.02 6.06 20.96
CA SER A 614 -12.18 5.86 19.51
C SER A 614 -12.49 7.20 18.84
N TYR A 615 -12.02 7.35 17.61
CA TYR A 615 -12.38 8.48 16.76
C TYR A 615 -13.25 8.00 15.63
N LEU A 616 -14.52 8.44 15.64
CA LEU A 616 -15.51 8.11 14.63
C LEU A 616 -15.64 9.26 13.66
N THR A 617 -15.26 9.04 12.41
CA THR A 617 -15.48 10.00 11.33
C THR A 617 -16.69 9.54 10.52
N VAL A 618 -17.63 10.44 10.27
CA VAL A 618 -18.86 10.16 9.55
C VAL A 618 -19.09 11.20 8.47
N TRP A 619 -19.40 10.75 7.28
CA TRP A 619 -19.73 11.57 6.12
C TRP A 619 -21.15 11.27 5.65
N HIS A 620 -21.93 12.33 5.42
CA HIS A 620 -23.20 12.32 4.71
C HIS A 620 -23.01 13.05 3.39
N ARG A 621 -23.06 12.33 2.28
CA ARG A 621 -22.64 12.81 0.95
C ARG A 621 -23.78 13.37 0.12
N THR A 622 -25.01 13.13 0.48
CA THR A 622 -26.20 13.63 -0.23
C THR A 622 -26.76 14.88 0.42
N PRO A 623 -27.31 15.83 -0.39
CA PRO A 623 -27.98 16.99 0.18
C PRO A 623 -29.26 16.65 0.93
N GLY A 624 -29.56 17.40 1.98
CA GLY A 624 -30.80 17.33 2.75
C GLY A 624 -30.71 16.54 4.04
N PRO A 625 -31.68 16.72 4.96
CA PRO A 625 -31.69 16.01 6.25
C PRO A 625 -31.81 14.50 6.07
N SER A 626 -30.99 13.76 6.81
CA SER A 626 -30.96 12.29 6.75
C SER A 626 -30.54 11.68 8.09
N THR A 627 -30.80 10.39 8.29
CA THR A 627 -30.48 9.67 9.53
C THR A 627 -29.82 8.34 9.21
N VAL A 628 -28.81 7.98 10.00
CA VAL A 628 -28.11 6.69 9.96
C VAL A 628 -28.02 6.08 11.36
N THR A 629 -27.98 4.75 11.44
CA THR A 629 -27.75 4.00 12.67
C THR A 629 -26.47 3.19 12.58
N LEU A 630 -25.67 3.23 13.65
CA LEU A 630 -24.41 2.52 13.78
C LEU A 630 -24.48 1.57 14.99
N SER A 631 -24.07 0.32 14.80
CA SER A 631 -23.88 -0.61 15.93
C SER A 631 -22.48 -0.40 16.50
N LEU A 632 -22.39 0.19 17.68
CA LEU A 632 -21.13 0.54 18.37
C LEU A 632 -21.34 0.36 19.89
N PRO A 633 -20.29 -0.01 20.64
CA PRO A 633 -20.36 0.00 22.10
C PRO A 633 -20.74 1.39 22.62
N ARG A 634 -21.73 1.44 23.52
CA ARG A 634 -22.19 2.70 24.11
C ARG A 634 -21.03 3.46 24.75
N SER A 635 -20.90 4.72 24.36
CA SER A 635 -19.79 5.60 24.74
C SER A 635 -20.28 7.02 24.96
N ARG A 636 -19.51 7.81 25.71
CA ARG A 636 -19.72 9.27 25.74
C ARG A 636 -19.25 9.84 24.41
N ILE A 637 -20.06 10.68 23.79
CA ILE A 637 -19.76 11.39 22.55
C ILE A 637 -19.32 12.81 22.89
N ASP A 638 -18.12 13.17 22.42
CA ASP A 638 -17.63 14.53 22.42
C ASP A 638 -17.43 14.96 20.95
N PRO A 639 -18.12 16.02 20.44
CA PRO A 639 -17.82 16.57 19.12
C PRO A 639 -16.33 16.97 19.05
N HIS A 640 -15.60 16.38 18.11
CA HIS A 640 -14.18 16.60 17.99
C HIS A 640 -13.87 17.68 16.93
N PHE A 641 -14.55 17.53 15.73
CA PHE A 641 -14.50 18.56 14.70
C PHE A 641 -15.78 18.53 13.83
N PRO A 642 -16.43 19.67 13.59
CA PRO A 642 -16.24 20.92 14.32
C PRO A 642 -16.70 20.78 15.80
N THR A 643 -16.10 21.54 16.72
CA THR A 643 -16.41 21.48 18.16
C THR A 643 -17.77 22.09 18.48
N GLU A 644 -18.20 23.10 17.74
CA GLU A 644 -19.52 23.70 17.82
C GLU A 644 -20.38 23.16 16.67
N ASP A 645 -21.31 22.27 17.01
CA ASP A 645 -22.20 21.63 16.04
C ASP A 645 -23.64 21.64 16.54
N THR A 646 -24.50 22.37 15.86
CA THR A 646 -25.94 22.39 16.10
C THR A 646 -26.74 21.69 15.00
N ALA A 647 -26.08 21.28 13.94
CA ALA A 647 -26.69 20.71 12.75
C ALA A 647 -26.84 19.17 12.84
N TRP A 648 -26.01 18.52 13.67
CA TRP A 648 -26.09 17.09 13.89
C TRP A 648 -26.58 16.76 15.28
N THR A 649 -27.39 15.69 15.41
CA THR A 649 -27.88 15.17 16.69
C THR A 649 -27.52 13.71 16.85
N TYR A 650 -27.26 13.30 18.09
CA TYR A 650 -26.76 11.98 18.44
C TYR A 650 -27.65 11.36 19.53
N THR A 651 -28.16 10.15 19.30
CA THR A 651 -28.99 9.47 20.27
C THR A 651 -28.59 8.01 20.43
N TRP A 652 -28.37 7.55 21.66
CA TRP A 652 -28.10 6.17 21.99
C TRP A 652 -29.33 5.41 22.37
N THR A 653 -29.55 4.23 21.79
CA THR A 653 -30.48 3.20 22.25
C THR A 653 -29.69 1.91 22.38
N ASP A 654 -29.38 1.49 23.61
CA ASP A 654 -28.44 0.42 23.91
C ASP A 654 -27.09 0.65 23.21
N ASP A 655 -26.60 -0.33 22.43
CA ASP A 655 -25.38 -0.26 21.62
C ASP A 655 -25.64 0.24 20.18
N THR A 656 -26.72 0.99 19.98
CA THR A 656 -27.05 1.58 18.68
C THR A 656 -26.98 3.10 18.77
N LEU A 657 -26.06 3.70 18.02
CA LEU A 657 -25.95 5.14 17.85
C LEU A 657 -26.76 5.58 16.63
N THR A 658 -27.76 6.41 16.86
CA THR A 658 -28.50 7.11 15.80
C THR A 658 -27.92 8.49 15.61
N ILE A 659 -27.53 8.81 14.38
CA ILE A 659 -26.98 10.11 13.96
C ILE A 659 -27.96 10.71 12.96
N THR A 660 -28.39 11.96 13.21
CA THR A 660 -29.23 12.70 12.27
C THR A 660 -28.50 14.00 11.85
N ALA A 661 -28.26 14.13 10.55
CA ALA A 661 -27.76 15.35 9.94
C ALA A 661 -28.96 16.23 9.50
N ASN A 662 -29.02 17.45 10.01
CA ASN A 662 -30.08 18.43 9.67
C ASN A 662 -29.50 19.58 8.83
N THR A 663 -28.73 19.23 7.80
CA THR A 663 -28.08 20.20 6.90
C THR A 663 -28.70 20.12 5.51
N PRO A 664 -28.82 21.25 4.80
CA PRO A 664 -29.25 21.24 3.38
C PRO A 664 -28.14 20.75 2.45
N GLU A 665 -26.86 20.87 2.84
CA GLU A 665 -25.68 20.44 2.07
C GLU A 665 -25.14 19.11 2.57
N PRO A 666 -24.29 18.42 1.77
CA PRO A 666 -23.43 17.35 2.27
C PRO A 666 -22.61 17.79 3.48
N SER A 667 -22.43 16.93 4.45
CA SER A 667 -21.78 17.32 5.72
C SER A 667 -21.00 16.16 6.32
N ALA A 668 -19.97 16.47 7.11
CA ALA A 668 -19.12 15.46 7.73
C ALA A 668 -18.68 15.89 9.14
N ARG A 669 -18.44 14.91 10.02
CA ARG A 669 -18.06 15.15 11.42
C ARG A 669 -17.02 14.15 11.89
N VAL A 670 -16.17 14.60 12.80
CA VAL A 670 -15.30 13.74 13.59
C VAL A 670 -15.78 13.79 15.04
N LEU A 671 -16.03 12.63 15.62
CA LEU A 671 -16.51 12.45 16.98
C LEU A 671 -15.45 11.69 17.80
N ARG A 672 -15.20 12.13 19.01
CA ARG A 672 -14.41 11.40 19.98
C ARG A 672 -15.36 10.59 20.86
N LEU A 673 -15.17 9.29 20.88
CA LEU A 673 -15.94 8.34 21.67
C LEU A 673 -15.07 7.88 22.85
N THR A 674 -15.55 8.07 24.08
CA THR A 674 -14.86 7.60 25.28
C THR A 674 -15.70 6.50 25.92
N ARG A 675 -15.12 5.34 26.16
CA ARG A 675 -15.81 4.24 26.85
C ARG A 675 -16.21 4.66 28.25
N SER A 676 -17.43 4.25 28.66
CA SER A 676 -18.02 4.61 29.96
C SER A 676 -17.45 3.73 31.08
#